data_860337538f71a96d5d1e102ece1820c3
#
_entry.id   860337538f71a96d5d1e102ece1820c3
#
_cell.length_a   1.000
_cell.length_b   1.000
_cell.length_c   1.000
_cell.angle_alpha   90.00
_cell.angle_beta   90.00
_cell.angle_gamma   90.00
#
_symmetry.space_group_name_H-M   'P 1'
#
loop_
_entity.id
_entity.type
_entity.pdbx_description
1 polymer ?
#
loop_
_entity_poly.entity_id
_entity_poly.type
_entity_poly.pdbx_seq_one_letter_code
_entity_poly.pdbx_strand_id
1 'polypeptide(L)'
;YDFYLDEQLSMDEEKSLEESGMPSFTINRILPIVEIMKYFVTANSPRWKAVGATGDDTDIAQVHSDISDYCWHLSNGNSIYGQVVLDSLVKGVGYFLVDVDQDADHGKGEVTFSRIDPYDVFVDPSSRDFLFRDAAFIMIKKNLSKSQLKNLFPQHAAKINKITASSDYSSSYSQRDLESSKIIQPEDVSFGLNPENAEEDQIIPYYENYTKIKVPFVNAFIRIPLTKDEEEQLQQSVEVQMQEFQSEVQVQLQEKILSIQQSLESGEIIPERADLEIKKSTQMMETAIAEKQQELMSAAQEEMTKVEQVVMTKKEFDVMMMSEQFKTSVVDFVDFFETRIKLCCSVGDDIFLYEYELPITEYPIVPVPYLYTGTPYPMSAVMPLIGKQQEINKAHQIMVHNANLASNLRWLYEEGSVDESEWEQYSSSPGALLKYRQGFQPPTPVLPAPINNAFYSITQEGKSDAEYISGVPSAMMGFTQQQAETYRGLLANDEFGTRRLKSWMSTIVEPALEHLGKCFQMVAQKHYQIDKVFRIVQPEAGQEPDQDKEVRVNIPIFNDYGKAIGKWMDYESGKFDVRIVAGATLPLNRWALLEEYFRWFQAGLIDDIAMIAETDIRNKKQLVDRKSVYSQMQSQIEQMTEAVKDSEGTIETLERQLVQAGIKMKVQQGESEVRKDVLQTEAEQKLLRGMMQNEFQNAKKDIQREIKDAVLQAKMDAKKDFDKSKEK
;
A
#
# COMPACT_ATOMS: atom_id res chain seq x y z
N TYR A 1 11.95 25.31 -4.32
CA TYR A 1 12.97 24.27 -4.48
C TYR A 1 14.37 24.87 -4.18
N ASP A 2 14.73 26.01 -4.78
CA ASP A 2 16.02 26.70 -4.61
C ASP A 2 16.32 27.01 -3.14
N PHE A 3 15.32 27.50 -2.40
CA PHE A 3 15.44 27.72 -0.96
C PHE A 3 15.72 26.46 -0.13
N TYR A 4 15.24 25.31 -0.58
CA TYR A 4 15.56 24.02 0.03
C TYR A 4 16.99 23.57 -0.25
N LEU A 5 17.49 23.81 -1.48
CA LEU A 5 18.86 23.48 -1.91
C LEU A 5 19.95 24.45 -1.47
N ASP A 6 19.59 25.49 -0.69
CA ASP A 6 20.49 26.57 -0.26
C ASP A 6 20.81 27.62 -1.34
N GLU A 7 20.19 27.53 -2.50
CA GLU A 7 20.27 28.52 -3.58
C GLU A 7 19.26 29.67 -3.32
N GLN A 8 19.51 30.44 -2.27
CA GLN A 8 18.54 31.41 -1.75
C GLN A 8 18.77 32.84 -2.26
N LEU A 9 19.88 33.09 -2.94
CA LEU A 9 20.23 34.36 -3.51
C LEU A 9 20.26 34.26 -5.05
N SER A 10 19.74 35.25 -5.72
CA SER A 10 19.89 35.34 -7.17
C SER A 10 21.30 35.84 -7.52
N MET A 11 21.78 35.53 -8.74
CA MET A 11 23.10 36.00 -9.20
C MET A 11 23.26 37.53 -9.16
N ASP A 12 22.16 38.26 -9.35
CA ASP A 12 22.17 39.73 -9.28
C ASP A 12 22.27 40.24 -7.85
N GLU A 13 21.61 39.53 -6.89
CA GLU A 13 21.72 39.81 -5.46
C GLU A 13 23.11 39.49 -4.93
N GLU A 14 23.74 38.36 -5.33
CA GLU A 14 25.11 38.02 -4.95
C GLU A 14 26.10 39.10 -5.43
N LYS A 15 26.04 39.51 -6.68
CA LYS A 15 26.88 40.58 -7.23
C LYS A 15 26.67 41.89 -6.48
N SER A 16 25.42 42.25 -6.19
CA SER A 16 25.11 43.48 -5.44
C SER A 16 25.68 43.45 -4.03
N LEU A 17 25.65 42.30 -3.37
CA LEU A 17 26.25 42.10 -2.05
C LEU A 17 27.77 42.22 -2.08
N GLU A 18 28.41 41.56 -3.08
CA GLU A 18 29.86 41.63 -3.30
C GLU A 18 30.32 43.04 -3.60
N GLU A 19 29.63 43.79 -4.45
CA GLU A 19 29.93 45.20 -4.78
C GLU A 19 29.80 46.10 -3.55
N SER A 20 28.88 45.76 -2.64
CA SER A 20 28.70 46.49 -1.34
C SER A 20 29.69 46.02 -0.27
N GLY A 21 30.54 45.02 -0.54
CA GLY A 21 31.44 44.44 0.45
C GLY A 21 30.72 43.66 1.54
N MET A 22 29.47 43.26 1.29
CA MET A 22 28.68 42.44 2.21
C MET A 22 28.89 40.93 1.90
N PRO A 23 28.85 40.06 2.92
CA PRO A 23 28.96 38.64 2.69
C PRO A 23 27.71 38.10 1.99
N SER A 24 27.87 37.17 1.04
CA SER A 24 26.80 36.54 0.25
C SER A 24 26.39 35.15 0.75
N PHE A 25 26.69 34.78 2.02
CA PHE A 25 26.35 33.50 2.55
C PHE A 25 24.88 33.44 3.00
N THR A 26 24.34 32.20 3.00
CA THR A 26 23.00 31.86 3.49
C THR A 26 23.09 30.91 4.69
N ILE A 27 22.05 30.89 5.53
CA ILE A 27 21.93 29.95 6.64
C ILE A 27 20.62 29.18 6.48
N ASN A 28 20.70 28.06 5.79
CA ASN A 28 19.51 27.29 5.45
C ASN A 28 18.85 26.66 6.67
N ARG A 29 17.70 27.19 7.09
CA ARG A 29 16.83 26.65 8.14
C ARG A 29 15.71 25.77 7.59
N ILE A 30 15.41 25.89 6.31
CA ILE A 30 14.32 25.18 5.65
C ILE A 30 14.66 23.69 5.49
N LEU A 31 15.88 23.37 5.03
CA LEU A 31 16.32 22.00 4.79
C LEU A 31 16.13 21.08 6.01
N PRO A 32 16.62 21.40 7.22
CA PRO A 32 16.44 20.52 8.38
C PRO A 32 14.95 20.38 8.79
N ILE A 33 14.15 21.43 8.63
CA ILE A 33 12.71 21.37 8.90
C ILE A 33 12.03 20.37 7.95
N VAL A 34 12.29 20.49 6.65
CA VAL A 34 11.71 19.61 5.62
C VAL A 34 12.16 18.17 5.80
N GLU A 35 13.44 17.92 6.08
CA GLU A 35 13.95 16.55 6.29
C GLU A 35 13.33 15.89 7.55
N ILE A 36 13.09 16.64 8.61
CA ILE A 36 12.39 16.13 9.79
C ILE A 36 10.93 15.82 9.47
N MET A 37 10.23 16.71 8.76
CA MET A 37 8.85 16.47 8.34
C MET A 37 8.76 15.21 7.47
N LYS A 38 9.66 15.07 6.51
CA LYS A 38 9.78 13.89 5.64
C LYS A 38 10.02 12.62 6.47
N TYR A 39 10.98 12.65 7.40
CA TYR A 39 11.29 11.50 8.27
C TYR A 39 10.04 11.02 9.03
N PHE A 40 9.28 11.93 9.64
CA PHE A 40 8.09 11.55 10.40
C PHE A 40 7.02 10.90 9.53
N VAL A 41 6.84 11.36 8.30
CA VAL A 41 5.85 10.83 7.37
C VAL A 41 6.28 9.49 6.77
N THR A 42 7.59 9.32 6.50
CA THR A 42 8.12 8.13 5.83
C THR A 42 8.71 7.09 6.80
N ALA A 43 8.61 7.31 8.11
CA ALA A 43 9.14 6.40 9.11
C ALA A 43 8.57 4.99 9.04
N ASN A 44 7.33 4.86 8.57
CA ASN A 44 6.66 3.60 8.36
C ASN A 44 6.28 3.43 6.88
N SER A 45 6.46 2.21 6.38
CA SER A 45 6.04 1.86 5.01
C SER A 45 4.52 1.72 4.94
N PRO A 46 3.86 2.27 3.92
CA PRO A 46 2.45 2.02 3.69
C PRO A 46 2.22 0.54 3.36
N ARG A 47 1.14 -0.02 3.88
CA ARG A 47 0.69 -1.39 3.56
C ARG A 47 -0.79 -1.38 3.26
N TRP A 48 -1.16 -2.14 2.24
CA TRP A 48 -2.55 -2.30 1.84
C TRP A 48 -3.06 -3.66 2.27
N LYS A 49 -4.32 -3.68 2.69
CA LYS A 49 -5.04 -4.91 2.96
C LYS A 49 -6.31 -4.92 2.14
N ALA A 50 -6.46 -5.94 1.33
CA ALA A 50 -7.71 -6.20 0.63
C ALA A 50 -8.67 -6.98 1.52
N VAL A 51 -9.94 -6.66 1.42
CA VAL A 51 -11.03 -7.31 2.15
C VAL A 51 -12.05 -7.80 1.13
N GLY A 52 -12.30 -9.11 1.09
CA GLY A 52 -13.27 -9.71 0.19
C GLY A 52 -14.68 -9.16 0.41
N ALA A 53 -15.44 -8.99 -0.66
CA ALA A 53 -16.83 -8.58 -0.60
C ALA A 53 -17.73 -9.73 -0.14
N THR A 54 -17.38 -10.97 -0.49
CA THR A 54 -18.05 -12.21 -0.10
C THR A 54 -17.07 -13.15 0.59
N GLY A 55 -17.57 -14.22 1.21
CA GLY A 55 -16.71 -15.21 1.87
C GLY A 55 -15.74 -15.92 0.92
N ASP A 56 -16.18 -16.13 -0.30
CA ASP A 56 -15.39 -16.83 -1.35
C ASP A 56 -14.25 -15.95 -1.89
N ASP A 57 -14.38 -14.61 -1.80
CA ASP A 57 -13.37 -13.66 -2.25
C ASP A 57 -12.23 -13.43 -1.24
N THR A 58 -12.30 -14.04 -0.06
CA THR A 58 -11.33 -13.78 1.02
C THR A 58 -9.93 -14.24 0.65
N ASP A 59 -9.80 -15.39 0.00
CA ASP A 59 -8.50 -15.94 -0.42
C ASP A 59 -7.87 -15.08 -1.52
N ILE A 60 -8.68 -14.63 -2.49
CA ILE A 60 -8.23 -13.76 -3.57
C ILE A 60 -7.83 -12.40 -3.02
N ALA A 61 -8.57 -11.86 -2.04
CA ALA A 61 -8.22 -10.62 -1.37
C ALA A 61 -6.87 -10.72 -0.62
N GLN A 62 -6.61 -11.85 0.05
CA GLN A 62 -5.31 -12.08 0.68
C GLN A 62 -4.19 -12.14 -0.36
N VAL A 63 -4.41 -12.85 -1.47
CA VAL A 63 -3.47 -12.91 -2.61
C VAL A 63 -3.18 -11.53 -3.17
N HIS A 64 -4.21 -10.67 -3.31
CA HIS A 64 -4.02 -9.29 -3.76
C HIS A 64 -3.15 -8.47 -2.79
N SER A 65 -3.36 -8.63 -1.48
CA SER A 65 -2.52 -7.96 -0.47
C SER A 65 -1.05 -8.38 -0.60
N ASP A 66 -0.81 -9.68 -0.78
CA ASP A 66 0.54 -10.24 -0.97
C ASP A 66 1.20 -9.73 -2.29
N ILE A 67 0.43 -9.64 -3.39
CA ILE A 67 0.90 -9.10 -4.67
C ILE A 67 1.21 -7.60 -4.56
N SER A 68 0.38 -6.83 -3.85
CA SER A 68 0.62 -5.40 -3.65
C SER A 68 1.92 -5.14 -2.88
N ASP A 69 2.20 -5.93 -1.84
CA ASP A 69 3.46 -5.85 -1.09
C ASP A 69 4.66 -6.26 -1.97
N TYR A 70 4.51 -7.29 -2.82
CA TYR A 70 5.53 -7.70 -3.78
C TYR A 70 5.85 -6.59 -4.80
N CYS A 71 4.84 -6.03 -5.46
CA CYS A 71 5.04 -4.97 -6.46
C CYS A 71 5.61 -3.68 -5.82
N TRP A 72 5.19 -3.35 -4.60
CA TRP A 72 5.76 -2.24 -3.83
C TRP A 72 7.25 -2.43 -3.56
N HIS A 73 7.63 -3.64 -3.13
CA HIS A 73 9.04 -3.96 -2.89
C HIS A 73 9.85 -3.99 -4.19
N LEU A 74 9.33 -4.61 -5.25
CA LEU A 74 9.97 -4.66 -6.57
C LEU A 74 10.28 -3.26 -7.11
N SER A 75 9.35 -2.33 -6.96
CA SER A 75 9.48 -0.94 -7.41
C SER A 75 10.34 -0.06 -6.48
N ASN A 76 10.92 -0.60 -5.40
CA ASN A 76 11.53 0.21 -4.33
C ASN A 76 10.57 1.28 -3.76
N GLY A 77 9.33 0.91 -3.51
CA GLY A 77 8.22 1.79 -3.16
C GLY A 77 8.50 2.73 -1.99
N ASN A 78 9.28 2.29 -0.99
CA ASN A 78 9.67 3.15 0.14
C ASN A 78 10.55 4.34 -0.30
N SER A 79 11.45 4.14 -1.26
CA SER A 79 12.26 5.21 -1.82
C SER A 79 11.39 6.18 -2.62
N ILE A 80 10.48 5.64 -3.44
CA ILE A 80 9.52 6.43 -4.22
C ILE A 80 8.62 7.24 -3.29
N TYR A 81 8.09 6.63 -2.23
CA TYR A 81 7.27 7.31 -1.23
C TYR A 81 8.02 8.48 -0.58
N GLY A 82 9.29 8.25 -0.18
CA GLY A 82 10.14 9.31 0.36
C GLY A 82 10.36 10.48 -0.59
N GLN A 83 10.50 10.20 -1.90
CA GLN A 83 10.65 11.23 -2.93
C GLN A 83 9.33 11.98 -3.19
N VAL A 84 8.20 11.29 -3.26
CA VAL A 84 6.88 11.90 -3.44
C VAL A 84 6.52 12.79 -2.26
N VAL A 85 6.81 12.37 -1.02
CA VAL A 85 6.62 13.19 0.18
C VAL A 85 7.52 14.42 0.14
N LEU A 86 8.77 14.27 -0.28
CA LEU A 86 9.67 15.43 -0.44
C LEU A 86 9.14 16.42 -1.48
N ASP A 87 8.69 15.96 -2.64
CA ASP A 87 8.08 16.82 -3.65
C ASP A 87 6.84 17.54 -3.10
N SER A 88 6.01 16.83 -2.35
CA SER A 88 4.83 17.41 -1.69
C SER A 88 5.20 18.54 -0.73
N LEU A 89 6.23 18.34 0.10
CA LEU A 89 6.69 19.34 1.06
C LEU A 89 7.37 20.54 0.39
N VAL A 90 8.18 20.31 -0.64
CA VAL A 90 9.01 21.35 -1.28
C VAL A 90 8.27 22.03 -2.42
N LYS A 91 7.64 21.24 -3.32
CA LYS A 91 6.97 21.74 -4.54
C LYS A 91 5.47 21.95 -4.37
N GLY A 92 4.89 21.46 -3.25
CA GLY A 92 3.46 21.56 -2.93
C GLY A 92 2.65 20.31 -3.26
N VAL A 93 3.06 19.52 -4.24
CA VAL A 93 2.42 18.24 -4.61
C VAL A 93 3.47 17.24 -5.05
N GLY A 94 3.28 15.99 -4.73
CA GLY A 94 4.03 14.87 -5.28
C GLY A 94 3.07 13.94 -6.03
N TYR A 95 3.58 13.17 -6.98
CA TYR A 95 2.76 12.29 -7.81
C TYR A 95 3.31 10.86 -7.81
N PHE A 96 2.40 9.91 -7.56
CA PHE A 96 2.62 8.51 -7.88
C PHE A 96 2.03 8.20 -9.25
N LEU A 97 2.66 7.29 -9.96
CA LEU A 97 2.12 6.66 -11.16
C LEU A 97 2.11 5.15 -10.95
N VAL A 98 0.99 4.52 -11.26
CA VAL A 98 0.88 3.07 -11.39
C VAL A 98 0.95 2.73 -12.85
N ASP A 99 2.00 2.05 -13.26
CA ASP A 99 2.26 1.71 -14.65
C ASP A 99 2.58 0.22 -14.80
N VAL A 100 2.62 -0.26 -16.03
CA VAL A 100 2.94 -1.65 -16.36
C VAL A 100 4.25 -1.66 -17.15
N ASP A 101 5.28 -2.26 -16.58
CA ASP A 101 6.50 -2.59 -17.28
C ASP A 101 6.27 -3.84 -18.15
N GLN A 102 6.09 -3.66 -19.45
CA GLN A 102 5.78 -4.74 -20.39
C GLN A 102 6.96 -5.66 -20.67
N ASP A 103 8.18 -5.20 -20.45
CA ASP A 103 9.41 -5.97 -20.73
C ASP A 103 9.75 -6.92 -19.56
N ALA A 104 9.19 -6.68 -18.40
CA ALA A 104 9.40 -7.51 -17.22
C ALA A 104 8.83 -8.94 -17.39
N ASP A 105 9.38 -9.89 -16.65
CA ASP A 105 8.96 -11.30 -16.62
C ASP A 105 8.79 -11.92 -18.04
N HIS A 106 9.81 -11.72 -18.88
CA HIS A 106 9.82 -12.27 -20.26
C HIS A 106 8.61 -11.86 -21.13
N GLY A 107 8.13 -10.64 -20.96
CA GLY A 107 7.00 -10.09 -21.72
C GLY A 107 5.63 -10.39 -21.13
N LYS A 108 5.54 -10.99 -19.93
CA LYS A 108 4.27 -11.11 -19.21
C LYS A 108 3.88 -9.80 -18.52
N GLY A 109 4.86 -8.90 -18.33
CA GLY A 109 4.69 -7.62 -17.68
C GLY A 109 4.57 -7.67 -16.16
N GLU A 110 4.92 -6.56 -15.52
CA GLU A 110 4.80 -6.36 -14.07
C GLU A 110 4.19 -4.99 -13.80
N VAL A 111 3.27 -4.92 -12.83
CA VAL A 111 2.75 -3.63 -12.38
C VAL A 111 3.76 -2.98 -11.44
N THR A 112 4.13 -1.75 -11.74
CA THR A 112 5.15 -1.00 -11.02
C THR A 112 4.61 0.32 -10.51
N PHE A 113 5.21 0.79 -9.40
CA PHE A 113 5.00 2.13 -8.89
C PHE A 113 6.17 3.01 -9.33
N SER A 114 5.88 4.22 -9.74
CA SER A 114 6.90 5.21 -10.09
C SER A 114 6.53 6.60 -9.59
N ARG A 115 7.53 7.48 -9.53
CA ARG A 115 7.35 8.89 -9.21
C ARG A 115 7.36 9.71 -10.49
N ILE A 116 6.47 10.70 -10.57
CA ILE A 116 6.52 11.72 -11.61
C ILE A 116 6.96 13.06 -10.99
N ASP A 117 7.82 13.79 -11.67
CA ASP A 117 8.18 15.12 -11.23
C ASP A 117 6.97 16.07 -11.37
N PRO A 118 6.61 16.84 -10.34
CA PRO A 118 5.46 17.74 -10.40
C PRO A 118 5.55 18.81 -11.50
N TYR A 119 6.74 19.17 -11.95
CA TYR A 119 6.91 20.12 -13.05
C TYR A 119 6.53 19.55 -14.42
N ASP A 120 6.45 18.23 -14.53
CA ASP A 120 6.10 17.53 -15.77
C ASP A 120 4.61 17.16 -15.84
N VAL A 121 3.84 17.45 -14.80
CA VAL A 121 2.39 17.11 -14.71
C VAL A 121 1.53 18.34 -14.88
N PHE A 122 0.64 18.31 -15.85
CA PHE A 122 -0.33 19.37 -16.15
C PHE A 122 -1.73 18.81 -15.93
N VAL A 123 -2.47 19.42 -15.01
CA VAL A 123 -3.81 18.98 -14.62
C VAL A 123 -4.84 20.03 -15.08
N ASP A 124 -6.06 19.57 -15.38
CA ASP A 124 -7.19 20.43 -15.67
C ASP A 124 -7.36 21.50 -14.58
N PRO A 125 -7.26 22.80 -14.92
CA PRO A 125 -7.40 23.89 -13.94
C PRO A 125 -8.79 23.97 -13.30
N SER A 126 -9.80 23.33 -13.89
CA SER A 126 -11.17 23.29 -13.37
C SER A 126 -11.37 22.31 -12.23
N SER A 127 -10.42 21.37 -12.03
CA SER A 127 -10.49 20.36 -10.97
C SER A 127 -10.53 20.98 -9.57
N ARG A 128 -11.41 20.45 -8.73
CA ARG A 128 -11.63 20.88 -7.34
C ARG A 128 -11.51 19.72 -6.34
N ASP A 129 -11.23 18.52 -6.81
CA ASP A 129 -10.92 17.36 -5.95
C ASP A 129 -9.41 17.25 -5.78
N PHE A 130 -8.94 17.06 -4.55
CA PHE A 130 -7.52 16.91 -4.27
C PHE A 130 -6.91 15.63 -4.85
N LEU A 131 -7.73 14.63 -5.21
CA LEU A 131 -7.33 13.39 -5.92
C LEU A 131 -7.55 13.47 -7.44
N PHE A 132 -7.98 14.62 -7.98
CA PHE A 132 -8.25 14.86 -9.40
C PHE A 132 -9.30 13.92 -10.04
N ARG A 133 -10.19 13.35 -9.23
CA ARG A 133 -11.26 12.49 -9.74
C ARG A 133 -12.27 13.23 -10.61
N ASP A 134 -12.37 14.54 -10.50
CA ASP A 134 -13.22 15.44 -11.30
C ASP A 134 -12.50 16.03 -12.52
N ALA A 135 -11.16 15.88 -12.61
CA ALA A 135 -10.39 16.40 -13.72
C ALA A 135 -10.83 15.78 -15.07
N ALA A 136 -10.92 16.60 -16.11
CA ALA A 136 -11.22 16.15 -17.46
C ALA A 136 -9.99 15.52 -18.14
N PHE A 137 -8.80 16.02 -17.83
CA PHE A 137 -7.54 15.49 -18.35
C PHE A 137 -6.39 15.66 -17.34
N ILE A 138 -5.39 14.79 -17.49
CA ILE A 138 -4.06 14.92 -16.86
C ILE A 138 -3.05 14.63 -17.94
N MET A 139 -2.06 15.53 -18.11
CA MET A 139 -1.02 15.39 -19.11
C MET A 139 0.34 15.30 -18.44
N ILE A 140 1.15 14.35 -18.86
CA ILE A 140 2.54 14.17 -18.44
C ILE A 140 3.44 14.55 -19.61
N LYS A 141 4.40 15.43 -19.37
CA LYS A 141 5.45 15.81 -20.29
C LYS A 141 6.72 15.04 -19.94
N LYS A 142 7.33 14.39 -20.91
CA LYS A 142 8.63 13.73 -20.78
C LYS A 142 9.58 14.32 -21.82
N ASN A 143 10.77 14.69 -21.42
CA ASN A 143 11.78 15.20 -22.33
C ASN A 143 12.68 14.05 -22.78
N LEU A 144 12.59 13.66 -24.04
CA LEU A 144 13.32 12.54 -24.62
C LEU A 144 14.21 13.00 -25.78
N SER A 145 15.40 12.39 -25.93
CA SER A 145 16.24 12.67 -27.10
C SER A 145 15.59 12.11 -28.36
N LYS A 146 15.90 12.74 -29.48
CA LYS A 146 15.42 12.32 -30.82
C LYS A 146 15.81 10.88 -31.14
N SER A 147 17.00 10.44 -30.71
CA SER A 147 17.47 9.07 -30.85
C SER A 147 16.62 8.07 -29.98
N GLN A 148 16.31 8.43 -28.75
CA GLN A 148 15.45 7.62 -27.89
C GLN A 148 14.04 7.49 -28.46
N LEU A 149 13.44 8.59 -28.93
CA LEU A 149 12.12 8.59 -29.55
C LEU A 149 12.05 7.71 -30.81
N LYS A 150 13.10 7.71 -31.64
CA LYS A 150 13.20 6.84 -32.83
C LYS A 150 13.25 5.34 -32.42
N ASN A 151 14.00 5.04 -31.37
CA ASN A 151 14.11 3.67 -30.86
C ASN A 151 12.79 3.17 -30.25
N LEU A 152 12.10 4.03 -29.51
CA LEU A 152 10.80 3.70 -28.93
C LEU A 152 9.69 3.59 -29.98
N PHE A 153 9.72 4.45 -31.02
CA PHE A 153 8.68 4.52 -32.04
C PHE A 153 9.24 4.40 -33.47
N PRO A 154 9.78 3.24 -33.85
CA PRO A 154 10.41 3.06 -35.16
C PRO A 154 9.45 3.30 -36.33
N GLN A 155 8.14 3.07 -36.14
CA GLN A 155 7.11 3.31 -37.14
C GLN A 155 6.98 4.80 -37.50
N HIS A 156 7.27 5.71 -36.57
CA HIS A 156 7.18 7.15 -36.72
C HIS A 156 8.55 7.83 -36.94
N ALA A 157 9.64 7.05 -37.03
CA ALA A 157 11.03 7.57 -37.13
C ALA A 157 11.21 8.59 -38.26
N ALA A 158 10.56 8.38 -39.42
CA ALA A 158 10.63 9.31 -40.55
C ALA A 158 9.96 10.67 -40.27
N LYS A 159 8.90 10.69 -39.43
CA LYS A 159 8.24 11.94 -39.02
C LYS A 159 9.07 12.63 -37.93
N ILE A 160 9.54 11.87 -36.93
CA ILE A 160 10.38 12.38 -35.85
C ILE A 160 11.67 13.04 -36.38
N ASN A 161 12.26 12.48 -37.45
CA ASN A 161 13.42 13.06 -38.08
C ASN A 161 13.18 14.48 -38.64
N LYS A 162 11.96 14.77 -39.06
CA LYS A 162 11.60 16.07 -39.64
C LYS A 162 11.32 17.16 -38.60
N ILE A 163 11.21 16.79 -37.32
CA ILE A 163 11.06 17.78 -36.27
C ILE A 163 12.38 18.51 -36.12
N THR A 164 12.35 19.79 -36.44
CA THR A 164 13.43 20.71 -36.11
C THR A 164 13.10 21.28 -34.74
N ALA A 165 14.03 21.17 -33.78
CA ALA A 165 13.82 21.79 -32.48
C ALA A 165 13.59 23.30 -32.71
N SER A 166 12.41 23.78 -32.42
CA SER A 166 12.16 25.21 -32.35
C SER A 166 12.94 25.77 -31.15
N SER A 167 13.34 27.03 -31.21
CA SER A 167 13.97 27.74 -30.08
C SER A 167 13.13 27.66 -28.81
N ASP A 168 11.83 27.43 -28.93
CA ASP A 168 10.90 27.28 -27.82
C ASP A 168 11.06 25.93 -27.09
N TYR A 169 11.55 24.87 -27.76
CA TYR A 169 11.82 23.59 -27.10
C TYR A 169 13.11 23.62 -26.27
N SER A 170 14.07 24.42 -26.63
CA SER A 170 15.31 24.61 -25.83
C SER A 170 15.04 25.39 -24.54
N SER A 171 13.99 26.24 -24.51
CA SER A 171 13.55 26.95 -23.30
C SER A 171 12.72 26.10 -22.34
N SER A 172 12.30 24.91 -22.77
CA SER A 172 11.51 23.98 -21.95
C SER A 172 12.37 23.01 -21.13
N TYR A 173 13.70 23.15 -21.17
CA TYR A 173 14.49 22.57 -20.08
C TYR A 173 14.05 23.22 -18.77
N SER A 174 13.70 22.41 -17.80
CA SER A 174 13.54 22.94 -16.46
C SER A 174 14.88 23.57 -16.08
N GLN A 175 14.86 24.70 -15.42
CA GLN A 175 16.04 25.35 -14.88
C GLN A 175 16.93 24.34 -14.12
N ARG A 176 16.32 23.34 -13.54
CA ARG A 176 16.91 22.19 -12.87
C ARG A 176 17.74 21.27 -13.80
N ASP A 177 17.29 21.01 -15.03
CA ASP A 177 18.07 20.19 -15.98
C ASP A 177 19.31 20.96 -16.44
N LEU A 178 19.21 22.29 -16.56
CA LEU A 178 20.34 23.18 -16.82
C LEU A 178 21.31 23.25 -15.63
N GLU A 179 20.80 23.27 -14.40
CA GLU A 179 21.60 23.34 -13.18
C GLU A 179 22.25 22.00 -12.83
N SER A 180 21.57 20.88 -13.02
CA SER A 180 22.18 19.54 -12.88
C SER A 180 23.32 19.35 -13.90
N SER A 181 23.23 19.95 -15.07
CA SER A 181 24.32 19.96 -16.05
C SER A 181 25.51 20.84 -15.63
N LYS A 182 25.27 21.91 -14.86
CA LYS A 182 26.35 22.78 -14.32
C LYS A 182 27.15 22.09 -13.19
N ILE A 183 26.53 21.24 -12.39
CA ILE A 183 27.22 20.53 -11.30
C ILE A 183 28.25 19.53 -11.85
N ILE A 184 28.05 19.04 -13.06
CA ILE A 184 28.92 18.03 -13.69
C ILE A 184 30.00 18.66 -14.58
N GLN A 185 29.92 19.96 -14.90
CA GLN A 185 30.86 20.62 -15.82
C GLN A 185 31.94 21.48 -15.12
N PRO A 186 33.22 21.14 -15.25
CA PRO A 186 34.28 22.14 -15.30
C PRO A 186 34.00 23.02 -16.53
N GLU A 187 34.25 24.32 -16.41
CA GLU A 187 33.97 25.38 -17.41
C GLU A 187 34.45 25.12 -18.85
N ASP A 188 35.21 24.04 -19.09
CA ASP A 188 35.86 23.73 -20.38
C ASP A 188 35.30 22.50 -21.10
N VAL A 189 34.28 21.81 -20.56
CA VAL A 189 33.69 20.67 -21.24
C VAL A 189 32.34 21.08 -21.82
N SER A 190 32.34 21.56 -23.04
CA SER A 190 31.15 21.57 -23.89
C SER A 190 30.62 20.13 -23.90
N PHE A 191 29.52 19.88 -23.16
CA PHE A 191 28.87 18.58 -23.10
C PHE A 191 28.62 18.16 -24.54
N GLY A 192 29.45 17.25 -25.02
CA GLY A 192 29.34 16.31 -26.12
C GLY A 192 28.26 16.47 -27.16
N LEU A 193 27.82 17.68 -27.42
CA LEU A 193 27.21 18.04 -28.68
C LEU A 193 28.34 17.98 -29.72
N ASN A 194 28.73 16.73 -30.06
CA ASN A 194 29.49 16.52 -31.28
C ASN A 194 28.73 17.23 -32.39
N PRO A 195 29.29 18.21 -33.06
CA PRO A 195 28.58 18.89 -34.14
C PRO A 195 28.08 17.92 -35.23
N GLU A 196 28.63 16.72 -35.29
CA GLU A 196 28.20 15.64 -36.19
C GLU A 196 26.90 14.95 -35.70
N ASN A 197 26.58 14.94 -34.39
CA ASN A 197 25.36 14.30 -33.81
C ASN A 197 24.40 15.32 -33.23
N ALA A 198 24.60 16.60 -33.40
CA ALA A 198 23.79 17.66 -32.82
C ALA A 198 22.28 17.57 -33.16
N GLU A 199 21.95 16.93 -34.30
CA GLU A 199 20.54 16.67 -34.65
C GLU A 199 19.92 15.47 -33.90
N GLU A 200 20.74 14.49 -33.50
CA GLU A 200 20.25 13.28 -32.80
C GLU A 200 20.10 13.48 -31.29
N ASP A 201 20.88 14.39 -30.73
CA ASP A 201 20.86 14.75 -29.32
C ASP A 201 19.82 15.82 -28.99
N GLN A 202 19.08 16.31 -29.99
CA GLN A 202 17.97 17.23 -29.75
C GLN A 202 16.91 16.60 -28.85
N ILE A 203 16.56 17.32 -27.80
CA ILE A 203 15.50 16.91 -26.87
C ILE A 203 14.17 17.42 -27.39
N ILE A 204 13.21 16.52 -27.47
CA ILE A 204 11.87 16.78 -27.94
C ILE A 204 10.88 16.40 -26.86
N PRO A 205 9.88 17.23 -26.55
CA PRO A 205 8.86 16.87 -25.57
C PRO A 205 7.95 15.77 -26.12
N TYR A 206 7.77 14.76 -25.31
CA TYR A 206 6.81 13.67 -25.49
C TYR A 206 5.69 13.85 -24.47
N TYR A 207 4.46 13.82 -24.93
CA TYR A 207 3.28 14.04 -24.10
C TYR A 207 2.43 12.77 -23.99
N GLU A 208 2.08 12.41 -22.78
CA GLU A 208 1.08 11.40 -22.43
C GLU A 208 -0.15 12.13 -21.89
N ASN A 209 -1.23 12.14 -22.63
CA ASN A 209 -2.46 12.79 -22.23
C ASN A 209 -3.53 11.76 -21.85
N TYR A 210 -3.89 11.75 -20.58
CA TYR A 210 -4.94 10.91 -20.01
C TYR A 210 -6.23 11.70 -19.97
N THR A 211 -7.27 11.23 -20.67
CA THR A 211 -8.58 11.89 -20.75
C THR A 211 -9.69 10.93 -20.35
N LYS A 212 -10.71 11.45 -19.66
CA LYS A 212 -11.92 10.68 -19.33
C LYS A 212 -12.86 10.66 -20.51
N ILE A 213 -13.25 9.44 -20.90
CA ILE A 213 -14.26 9.19 -21.94
C ILE A 213 -15.40 8.36 -21.38
N LYS A 214 -16.60 8.53 -21.93
CA LYS A 214 -17.74 7.67 -21.61
C LYS A 214 -17.91 6.65 -22.72
N VAL A 215 -17.70 5.38 -22.38
CA VAL A 215 -17.85 4.26 -23.30
C VAL A 215 -19.20 3.60 -23.04
N PRO A 216 -20.01 3.35 -24.08
CA PRO A 216 -21.29 2.67 -23.91
C PRO A 216 -21.06 1.17 -23.67
N PHE A 217 -21.66 0.65 -22.60
CA PHE A 217 -21.67 -0.75 -22.19
C PHE A 217 -23.10 -1.26 -22.15
N VAL A 218 -23.21 -2.56 -22.25
CA VAL A 218 -24.46 -3.30 -22.11
C VAL A 218 -24.29 -4.35 -21.02
N ASN A 219 -25.20 -4.34 -20.07
CA ASN A 219 -25.33 -5.40 -19.08
C ASN A 219 -26.42 -6.34 -19.59
N ALA A 220 -26.02 -7.48 -20.13
CA ALA A 220 -26.92 -8.46 -20.72
C ALA A 220 -27.14 -9.63 -19.78
N PHE A 221 -28.39 -10.03 -19.60
CA PHE A 221 -28.80 -11.25 -18.92
C PHE A 221 -28.95 -12.35 -19.93
N ILE A 222 -28.04 -13.32 -19.92
CA ILE A 222 -27.94 -14.36 -20.94
C ILE A 222 -28.28 -15.71 -20.30
N ARG A 223 -29.12 -16.50 -20.99
CA ARG A 223 -29.36 -17.89 -20.61
C ARG A 223 -28.21 -18.75 -21.09
N ILE A 224 -27.50 -19.34 -20.14
CA ILE A 224 -26.39 -20.27 -20.40
C ILE A 224 -26.84 -21.65 -19.95
N PRO A 225 -26.54 -22.74 -20.71
CA PRO A 225 -26.79 -24.09 -20.24
C PRO A 225 -25.95 -24.36 -18.98
N LEU A 226 -26.52 -25.11 -18.04
CA LEU A 226 -25.82 -25.53 -16.82
C LEU A 226 -24.54 -26.29 -17.16
N THR A 227 -23.57 -26.20 -16.25
CA THR A 227 -22.39 -27.05 -16.31
C THR A 227 -22.75 -28.49 -15.94
N LYS A 228 -21.93 -29.48 -16.33
CA LYS A 228 -22.20 -30.88 -16.03
C LYS A 228 -22.35 -31.16 -14.53
N ASP A 229 -21.57 -30.50 -13.71
CA ASP A 229 -21.63 -30.66 -12.26
C ASP A 229 -22.95 -30.09 -11.67
N GLU A 230 -23.41 -28.96 -12.21
CA GLU A 230 -24.70 -28.36 -11.86
C GLU A 230 -25.87 -29.20 -12.37
N GLU A 231 -25.76 -29.81 -13.56
CA GLU A 231 -26.74 -30.76 -14.09
C GLU A 231 -26.82 -32.02 -13.22
N GLU A 232 -25.69 -32.57 -12.75
CA GLU A 232 -25.65 -33.71 -11.84
C GLU A 232 -26.27 -33.36 -10.47
N GLN A 233 -25.99 -32.17 -9.93
CA GLN A 233 -26.60 -31.69 -8.70
C GLN A 233 -28.12 -31.51 -8.83
N LEU A 234 -28.57 -30.96 -9.95
CA LEU A 234 -30.00 -30.82 -10.24
C LEU A 234 -30.68 -32.20 -10.35
N GLN A 235 -30.07 -33.15 -11.06
CA GLN A 235 -30.57 -34.51 -11.15
C GLN A 235 -30.63 -35.20 -9.80
N GLN A 236 -29.60 -35.07 -8.97
CA GLN A 236 -29.60 -35.61 -7.61
C GLN A 236 -30.71 -34.98 -6.74
N SER A 237 -30.92 -33.65 -6.85
CA SER A 237 -31.98 -32.97 -6.09
C SER A 237 -33.38 -33.46 -6.49
N VAL A 238 -33.60 -33.69 -7.79
CA VAL A 238 -34.86 -34.25 -8.33
C VAL A 238 -35.06 -35.69 -7.87
N GLU A 239 -33.99 -36.51 -7.86
CA GLU A 239 -34.07 -37.89 -7.36
C GLU A 239 -34.39 -37.94 -5.86
N VAL A 240 -33.79 -37.08 -5.05
CA VAL A 240 -34.09 -37.01 -3.60
C VAL A 240 -35.51 -36.60 -3.38
N GLN A 241 -36.01 -35.54 -4.03
CA GLN A 241 -37.42 -35.13 -3.92
C GLN A 241 -38.38 -36.21 -4.36
N MET A 242 -38.04 -36.97 -5.39
CA MET A 242 -38.85 -38.07 -5.87
C MET A 242 -38.87 -39.24 -4.87
N GLN A 243 -37.75 -39.57 -4.24
CA GLN A 243 -37.64 -40.58 -3.20
C GLN A 243 -38.44 -40.18 -1.95
N GLU A 244 -38.36 -38.93 -1.54
CA GLU A 244 -39.15 -38.40 -0.42
C GLU A 244 -40.66 -38.55 -0.69
N PHE A 245 -41.09 -38.07 -1.86
CA PHE A 245 -42.49 -38.18 -2.25
C PHE A 245 -42.95 -39.63 -2.35
N GLN A 246 -42.16 -40.54 -2.94
CA GLN A 246 -42.49 -41.96 -2.96
C GLN A 246 -42.61 -42.59 -1.59
N SER A 247 -41.75 -42.20 -0.62
CA SER A 247 -41.81 -42.66 0.74
C SER A 247 -43.08 -42.18 1.47
N GLU A 248 -43.45 -40.91 1.27
CA GLU A 248 -44.69 -40.36 1.83
C GLU A 248 -45.92 -41.06 1.28
N VAL A 249 -45.98 -41.30 -0.01
CA VAL A 249 -47.05 -41.99 -0.70
C VAL A 249 -47.19 -43.45 -0.21
N GLN A 250 -46.02 -44.14 0.00
CA GLN A 250 -46.03 -45.49 0.55
C GLN A 250 -46.59 -45.55 1.98
N VAL A 251 -46.24 -44.59 2.84
CA VAL A 251 -46.78 -44.48 4.20
C VAL A 251 -48.27 -44.26 4.16
N GLN A 252 -48.80 -43.37 3.35
CA GLN A 252 -50.21 -43.10 3.18
C GLN A 252 -50.97 -44.31 2.62
N LEU A 253 -50.32 -45.10 1.69
CA LEU A 253 -50.90 -46.33 1.22
C LEU A 253 -51.07 -47.37 2.35
N GLN A 254 -49.99 -47.55 3.16
CA GLN A 254 -50.03 -48.45 4.29
C GLN A 254 -51.10 -48.08 5.30
N GLU A 255 -51.23 -46.80 5.64
CA GLU A 255 -52.26 -46.32 6.54
C GLU A 255 -53.68 -46.58 6.01
N LYS A 256 -53.91 -46.36 4.70
CA LYS A 256 -55.19 -46.66 4.04
C LYS A 256 -55.49 -48.14 4.01
N ILE A 257 -54.49 -49.01 3.68
CA ILE A 257 -54.66 -50.47 3.70
C ILE A 257 -54.99 -50.95 5.12
N LEU A 258 -54.31 -50.42 6.13
CA LEU A 258 -54.55 -50.72 7.54
C LEU A 258 -55.96 -50.32 7.99
N SER A 259 -56.44 -49.14 7.56
CA SER A 259 -57.78 -48.68 7.81
C SER A 259 -58.88 -49.58 7.16
N ILE A 260 -58.65 -50.02 5.91
CA ILE A 260 -59.49 -50.89 5.15
C ILE A 260 -59.51 -52.33 5.84
N GLN A 261 -58.38 -52.82 6.32
CA GLN A 261 -58.22 -54.07 7.02
C GLN A 261 -59.00 -54.02 8.39
N GLN A 262 -58.93 -52.96 9.17
CA GLN A 262 -59.68 -52.74 10.39
C GLN A 262 -61.17 -52.68 10.13
N SER A 263 -61.63 -52.10 9.01
CA SER A 263 -63.03 -52.05 8.61
C SER A 263 -63.55 -53.44 8.14
N LEU A 264 -62.65 -54.29 7.66
CA LEU A 264 -62.93 -55.66 7.26
C LEU A 264 -63.12 -56.55 8.57
N GLU A 265 -62.23 -56.37 9.52
CA GLU A 265 -62.28 -57.07 10.81
C GLU A 265 -63.49 -56.66 11.67
N SER A 266 -63.94 -55.39 11.60
CA SER A 266 -65.17 -54.92 12.26
C SER A 266 -66.44 -55.35 11.55
N GLY A 267 -66.34 -55.94 10.37
CA GLY A 267 -67.55 -56.47 9.66
C GLY A 267 -68.32 -55.38 8.88
N GLU A 268 -67.81 -54.21 8.76
CA GLU A 268 -68.46 -53.07 8.06
C GLU A 268 -68.36 -53.17 6.53
N ILE A 269 -67.32 -53.89 5.98
CA ILE A 269 -67.06 -54.06 4.56
C ILE A 269 -66.97 -55.52 4.18
N ILE A 270 -67.52 -55.87 2.99
CA ILE A 270 -67.42 -57.22 2.38
C ILE A 270 -66.08 -57.44 1.75
N PRO A 271 -65.41 -58.65 1.77
CA PRO A 271 -64.06 -58.86 1.24
C PRO A 271 -63.86 -58.42 -0.20
N GLU A 272 -64.79 -58.64 -1.09
CA GLU A 272 -64.73 -58.23 -2.50
C GLU A 272 -64.69 -56.68 -2.66
N ARG A 273 -65.28 -55.96 -1.72
CA ARG A 273 -65.27 -54.49 -1.75
C ARG A 273 -63.97 -53.88 -1.20
N ALA A 274 -63.37 -54.57 -0.20
CA ALA A 274 -62.03 -54.21 0.32
C ALA A 274 -60.96 -54.40 -0.72
N ASP A 275 -60.95 -55.47 -1.48
CA ASP A 275 -60.01 -55.68 -2.58
C ASP A 275 -60.12 -54.64 -3.71
N LEU A 276 -61.36 -54.16 -3.95
CA LEU A 276 -61.63 -53.14 -4.96
C LEU A 276 -61.17 -51.76 -4.50
N GLU A 277 -61.31 -51.43 -3.20
CA GLU A 277 -60.82 -50.17 -2.64
C GLU A 277 -59.31 -50.14 -2.50
N ILE A 278 -58.66 -51.25 -2.18
CA ILE A 278 -57.21 -51.36 -2.17
C ILE A 278 -56.64 -51.14 -3.62
N LYS A 279 -57.24 -51.82 -4.60
CA LYS A 279 -56.83 -51.64 -6.01
C LYS A 279 -57.01 -50.20 -6.49
N LYS A 280 -58.16 -49.56 -6.13
CA LYS A 280 -58.37 -48.15 -6.46
C LYS A 280 -57.38 -47.19 -5.78
N SER A 281 -57.05 -47.41 -4.52
CA SER A 281 -56.08 -46.59 -3.77
C SER A 281 -54.68 -46.76 -4.36
N THR A 282 -54.29 -48.01 -4.71
CA THR A 282 -53.02 -48.26 -5.36
C THR A 282 -52.93 -47.56 -6.73
N GLN A 283 -53.97 -47.66 -7.56
CA GLN A 283 -54.02 -47.02 -8.87
C GLN A 283 -54.02 -45.50 -8.77
N MET A 284 -54.72 -44.92 -7.81
CA MET A 284 -54.69 -43.46 -7.57
C MET A 284 -53.31 -43.00 -7.12
N MET A 285 -52.56 -43.79 -6.36
CA MET A 285 -51.21 -43.43 -5.94
C MET A 285 -50.18 -43.59 -7.05
N GLU A 286 -50.31 -44.62 -7.88
CA GLU A 286 -49.46 -44.77 -9.09
C GLU A 286 -49.65 -43.58 -10.04
N THR A 287 -50.89 -43.10 -10.23
CA THR A 287 -51.15 -41.91 -11.04
C THR A 287 -50.58 -40.64 -10.40
N ALA A 288 -50.68 -40.48 -9.07
CA ALA A 288 -50.09 -39.34 -8.39
C ALA A 288 -48.56 -39.30 -8.42
N ILE A 289 -47.92 -40.49 -8.37
CA ILE A 289 -46.44 -40.60 -8.54
C ILE A 289 -46.06 -40.22 -9.97
N ALA A 290 -46.79 -40.68 -10.99
CA ALA A 290 -46.53 -40.38 -12.38
C ALA A 290 -46.74 -38.88 -12.69
N GLU A 291 -47.80 -38.27 -12.14
CA GLU A 291 -48.04 -36.84 -12.28
C GLU A 291 -46.93 -35.99 -11.61
N LYS A 292 -46.52 -36.38 -10.38
CA LYS A 292 -45.40 -35.69 -9.71
C LYS A 292 -44.05 -35.83 -10.40
N GLN A 293 -43.80 -37.03 -10.98
CA GLN A 293 -42.61 -37.24 -11.74
C GLN A 293 -42.60 -36.36 -13.01
N GLN A 294 -43.72 -36.22 -13.70
CA GLN A 294 -43.86 -35.36 -14.84
C GLN A 294 -43.70 -33.86 -14.47
N GLU A 295 -44.26 -33.47 -13.32
CA GLU A 295 -44.12 -32.09 -12.80
C GLU A 295 -42.64 -31.77 -12.48
N LEU A 296 -41.95 -32.66 -11.74
CA LEU A 296 -40.54 -32.48 -11.38
C LEU A 296 -39.62 -32.50 -12.63
N MET A 297 -39.90 -33.36 -13.61
CA MET A 297 -39.13 -33.38 -14.87
C MET A 297 -39.38 -32.11 -15.70
N SER A 298 -40.59 -31.56 -15.74
CA SER A 298 -40.85 -30.31 -16.44
C SER A 298 -40.20 -29.11 -15.72
N ALA A 299 -40.22 -29.07 -14.40
CA ALA A 299 -39.53 -28.04 -13.60
C ALA A 299 -38.00 -28.12 -13.81
N ALA A 300 -37.42 -29.33 -13.76
CA ALA A 300 -36.01 -29.53 -14.01
C ALA A 300 -35.59 -29.11 -15.43
N GLN A 301 -36.49 -29.27 -16.41
CA GLN A 301 -36.24 -28.86 -17.79
C GLN A 301 -36.25 -27.32 -17.95
N GLU A 302 -37.01 -26.60 -17.13
CA GLU A 302 -36.98 -25.13 -17.06
C GLU A 302 -35.72 -24.64 -16.33
N GLU A 303 -35.25 -25.38 -15.33
CA GLU A 303 -34.03 -25.04 -14.55
C GLU A 303 -32.73 -25.46 -15.24
N MET A 304 -32.75 -26.19 -16.37
CA MET A 304 -31.55 -26.54 -17.16
C MET A 304 -30.78 -25.33 -17.72
N THR A 305 -31.32 -24.14 -17.61
CA THR A 305 -30.66 -22.91 -18.05
C THR A 305 -30.52 -21.93 -16.90
N LYS A 306 -29.30 -21.47 -16.69
CA LYS A 306 -28.96 -20.43 -15.71
C LYS A 306 -28.94 -19.06 -16.41
N VAL A 307 -29.48 -18.05 -15.76
CA VAL A 307 -29.35 -16.68 -16.25
C VAL A 307 -28.09 -16.09 -15.65
N GLU A 308 -27.12 -15.82 -16.48
CA GLU A 308 -25.87 -15.18 -16.07
C GLU A 308 -25.83 -13.74 -16.57
N GLN A 309 -25.31 -12.84 -15.72
CA GLN A 309 -25.14 -11.43 -16.02
C GLN A 309 -23.75 -11.24 -16.65
N VAL A 310 -23.72 -10.76 -17.89
CA VAL A 310 -22.47 -10.48 -18.62
C VAL A 310 -22.42 -9.01 -19.00
N VAL A 311 -21.36 -8.35 -18.63
CA VAL A 311 -21.10 -6.95 -18.99
C VAL A 311 -20.13 -6.92 -20.16
N MET A 312 -20.53 -6.27 -21.24
CA MET A 312 -19.72 -6.14 -22.46
C MET A 312 -19.87 -4.76 -23.08
N THR A 313 -18.98 -4.41 -23.99
CA THR A 313 -19.11 -3.15 -24.74
C THR A 313 -20.30 -3.21 -25.70
N LYS A 314 -20.93 -2.07 -25.95
CA LYS A 314 -22.05 -2.03 -26.89
C LYS A 314 -21.68 -2.50 -28.28
N LYS A 315 -20.43 -2.26 -28.70
CA LYS A 315 -19.92 -2.75 -30.00
C LYS A 315 -19.86 -4.28 -30.06
N GLU A 316 -19.35 -4.92 -29.01
CA GLU A 316 -19.31 -6.38 -28.90
C GLU A 316 -20.70 -6.97 -28.83
N PHE A 317 -21.60 -6.36 -28.05
CA PHE A 317 -22.99 -6.77 -27.95
C PHE A 317 -23.69 -6.72 -29.31
N ASP A 318 -23.53 -5.61 -30.06
CA ASP A 318 -24.14 -5.45 -31.39
C ASP A 318 -23.60 -6.50 -32.39
N VAL A 319 -22.33 -6.84 -32.33
CA VAL A 319 -21.71 -7.91 -33.14
C VAL A 319 -22.25 -9.30 -32.73
N MET A 320 -22.38 -9.59 -31.44
CA MET A 320 -22.95 -10.84 -30.96
C MET A 320 -24.46 -10.95 -31.31
N MET A 321 -25.18 -9.85 -31.27
CA MET A 321 -26.58 -9.79 -31.65
C MET A 321 -26.85 -10.06 -33.17
N MET A 322 -25.78 -10.08 -34.00
CA MET A 322 -25.92 -10.56 -35.38
C MET A 322 -26.13 -12.07 -35.49
N SER A 323 -25.73 -12.82 -34.43
CA SER A 323 -25.95 -14.27 -34.34
C SER A 323 -27.36 -14.58 -33.84
N GLU A 324 -28.12 -15.42 -34.57
CA GLU A 324 -29.48 -15.82 -34.15
C GLU A 324 -29.46 -16.64 -32.86
N GLN A 325 -28.41 -17.41 -32.61
CA GLN A 325 -28.22 -18.19 -31.35
C GLN A 325 -28.10 -17.28 -30.14
N PHE A 326 -27.36 -16.19 -30.27
CA PHE A 326 -27.17 -15.24 -29.16
C PHE A 326 -28.46 -14.45 -28.90
N LYS A 327 -29.20 -14.06 -29.93
CA LYS A 327 -30.52 -13.37 -29.80
C LYS A 327 -31.50 -14.17 -28.95
N THR A 328 -31.56 -15.48 -29.14
CA THR A 328 -32.43 -16.37 -28.36
C THR A 328 -31.97 -16.59 -26.93
N SER A 329 -30.69 -16.44 -26.67
CA SER A 329 -30.10 -16.60 -25.33
C SER A 329 -30.24 -15.34 -24.47
N VAL A 330 -30.40 -14.16 -25.04
CA VAL A 330 -30.56 -12.89 -24.30
C VAL A 330 -31.96 -12.78 -23.74
N VAL A 331 -32.08 -12.65 -22.44
CA VAL A 331 -33.37 -12.46 -21.73
C VAL A 331 -33.74 -11.00 -21.65
N ASP A 332 -32.79 -10.18 -21.22
CA ASP A 332 -32.93 -8.73 -21.04
C ASP A 332 -31.57 -8.06 -21.15
N PHE A 333 -31.53 -6.78 -21.39
CA PHE A 333 -30.29 -6.01 -21.39
C PHE A 333 -30.54 -4.56 -20.97
N VAL A 334 -29.53 -3.96 -20.31
CA VAL A 334 -29.56 -2.57 -19.85
C VAL A 334 -28.35 -1.84 -20.40
N ASP A 335 -28.57 -0.80 -21.16
CA ASP A 335 -27.54 0.10 -21.66
C ASP A 335 -27.08 1.04 -20.54
N PHE A 336 -25.76 1.17 -20.34
CA PHE A 336 -25.18 2.14 -19.42
C PHE A 336 -23.87 2.70 -19.98
N PHE A 337 -23.36 3.76 -19.36
CA PHE A 337 -22.09 4.36 -19.73
C PHE A 337 -21.07 4.15 -18.62
N GLU A 338 -19.95 3.55 -18.95
CA GLU A 338 -18.81 3.46 -18.06
C GLU A 338 -17.79 4.56 -18.37
N THR A 339 -17.26 5.18 -17.35
CA THR A 339 -16.15 6.12 -17.52
C THR A 339 -14.85 5.33 -17.66
N ARG A 340 -14.11 5.55 -18.75
CA ARG A 340 -12.78 4.96 -18.98
C ARG A 340 -11.74 6.03 -19.23
N ILE A 341 -10.49 5.67 -19.05
CA ILE A 341 -9.37 6.55 -19.33
C ILE A 341 -8.85 6.24 -20.73
N LYS A 342 -8.73 7.29 -21.55
CA LYS A 342 -8.10 7.23 -22.86
C LYS A 342 -6.73 7.87 -22.77
N LEU A 343 -5.69 7.12 -23.11
CA LEU A 343 -4.32 7.59 -23.23
C LEU A 343 -4.08 8.00 -24.68
N CYS A 344 -3.66 9.25 -24.88
CA CYS A 344 -3.25 9.78 -26.17
C CYS A 344 -1.79 10.22 -26.09
N CYS A 345 -0.93 9.66 -26.92
CA CYS A 345 0.49 9.96 -26.95
C CYS A 345 0.85 10.80 -28.16
N SER A 346 1.63 11.86 -27.93
CA SER A 346 2.11 12.76 -28.99
C SER A 346 3.56 13.19 -28.77
N VAL A 347 4.23 13.56 -29.84
CA VAL A 347 5.61 14.07 -29.83
C VAL A 347 5.60 15.47 -30.45
N GLY A 348 6.11 16.44 -29.71
CA GLY A 348 6.01 17.84 -30.11
C GLY A 348 4.54 18.25 -30.29
N ASP A 349 4.31 19.30 -31.10
CA ASP A 349 2.98 19.84 -31.32
C ASP A 349 2.23 19.12 -32.45
N ASP A 350 2.93 18.41 -33.35
CA ASP A 350 2.36 17.98 -34.63
C ASP A 350 2.24 16.45 -34.81
N ILE A 351 2.94 15.63 -34.02
CA ILE A 351 2.97 14.19 -34.25
C ILE A 351 2.16 13.45 -33.23
N PHE A 352 0.98 13.02 -33.68
CA PHE A 352 0.20 12.02 -32.97
C PHE A 352 0.81 10.62 -33.21
N LEU A 353 1.10 9.87 -32.12
CA LEU A 353 1.69 8.54 -32.17
C LEU A 353 0.61 7.45 -32.13
N TYR A 354 -0.12 7.38 -31.04
CA TYR A 354 -1.17 6.37 -30.84
C TYR A 354 -2.16 6.84 -29.77
N GLU A 355 -3.31 6.20 -29.77
CA GLU A 355 -4.29 6.29 -28.70
C GLU A 355 -4.65 4.87 -28.21
N TYR A 356 -4.88 4.77 -26.93
CA TYR A 356 -5.25 3.52 -26.28
C TYR A 356 -6.31 3.77 -25.20
N GLU A 357 -7.36 2.93 -25.18
CA GLU A 357 -8.37 2.96 -24.13
C GLU A 357 -7.91 2.05 -22.99
N LEU A 358 -7.53 2.66 -21.88
CA LEU A 358 -7.18 1.92 -20.68
C LEU A 358 -8.45 1.37 -20.03
N PRO A 359 -8.50 0.10 -19.67
CA PRO A 359 -9.66 -0.52 -19.04
C PRO A 359 -9.77 -0.18 -17.53
N ILE A 360 -9.49 1.08 -17.18
CA ILE A 360 -9.54 1.62 -15.83
C ILE A 360 -10.49 2.81 -15.78
N THR A 361 -11.15 3.00 -14.64
CA THR A 361 -12.16 4.05 -14.43
C THR A 361 -11.58 5.34 -13.87
N GLU A 362 -10.44 5.28 -13.22
CA GLU A 362 -9.76 6.41 -12.59
C GLU A 362 -8.33 6.57 -13.13
N TYR A 363 -7.77 7.76 -12.97
CA TYR A 363 -6.41 8.02 -13.44
C TYR A 363 -5.39 7.18 -12.68
N PRO A 364 -4.40 6.58 -13.36
CA PRO A 364 -3.32 5.86 -12.68
C PRO A 364 -2.28 6.79 -12.02
N ILE A 365 -2.57 8.09 -11.98
CA ILE A 365 -1.75 9.16 -11.42
C ILE A 365 -2.41 9.62 -10.13
N VAL A 366 -1.69 9.47 -9.01
CA VAL A 366 -2.22 9.80 -7.69
C VAL A 366 -1.45 10.97 -7.10
N PRO A 367 -2.11 12.12 -6.88
CA PRO A 367 -1.50 13.29 -6.26
C PRO A 367 -1.46 13.17 -4.73
N VAL A 368 -0.39 13.69 -4.15
CA VAL A 368 -0.24 13.90 -2.70
C VAL A 368 0.05 15.38 -2.45
N PRO A 369 -0.97 16.24 -2.29
CA PRO A 369 -0.77 17.65 -1.99
C PRO A 369 -0.34 17.85 -0.53
N TYR A 370 0.48 18.91 -0.26
CA TYR A 370 0.77 19.30 1.11
C TYR A 370 -0.37 20.12 1.70
N LEU A 371 -0.61 21.30 1.18
CA LEU A 371 -1.74 22.14 1.60
C LEU A 371 -2.65 22.40 0.40
N TYR A 372 -3.77 21.69 0.37
CA TYR A 372 -4.74 21.85 -0.69
C TYR A 372 -5.48 23.19 -0.59
N THR A 373 -5.47 23.95 -1.67
CA THR A 373 -6.04 25.32 -1.75
C THR A 373 -7.33 25.40 -2.56
N GLY A 374 -7.91 24.23 -2.93
CA GLY A 374 -9.07 24.16 -3.81
C GLY A 374 -8.73 24.28 -5.31
N THR A 375 -7.43 24.17 -5.65
CA THR A 375 -6.92 24.16 -7.02
C THR A 375 -5.91 23.02 -7.20
N PRO A 376 -5.62 22.59 -8.43
CA PRO A 376 -4.62 21.55 -8.68
C PRO A 376 -3.17 21.95 -8.30
N TYR A 377 -2.96 23.19 -7.94
CA TYR A 377 -1.65 23.74 -7.57
C TYR A 377 -1.62 24.12 -6.08
N PRO A 378 -1.41 23.15 -5.19
CA PRO A 378 -1.41 23.34 -3.77
C PRO A 378 -0.16 24.10 -3.28
N MET A 379 -0.23 24.64 -2.07
CA MET A 379 0.89 25.36 -1.45
C MET A 379 1.85 24.39 -0.78
N SER A 380 3.16 24.65 -0.91
CA SER A 380 4.23 23.87 -0.27
C SER A 380 4.43 24.24 1.20
N ALA A 381 5.12 23.36 1.95
CA ALA A 381 5.54 23.65 3.32
C ALA A 381 6.62 24.75 3.38
N VAL A 382 7.40 24.90 2.33
CA VAL A 382 8.50 25.85 2.21
C VAL A 382 7.99 27.28 1.97
N MET A 383 6.93 27.44 1.19
CA MET A 383 6.45 28.76 0.74
C MET A 383 6.22 29.77 1.88
N PRO A 384 5.56 29.44 2.99
CA PRO A 384 5.36 30.39 4.09
C PRO A 384 6.65 30.68 4.87
N LEU A 385 7.71 29.89 4.73
CA LEU A 385 8.98 30.04 5.41
C LEU A 385 9.95 30.96 4.66
N ILE A 386 9.76 31.17 3.36
CA ILE A 386 10.69 31.92 2.49
C ILE A 386 10.98 33.32 3.05
N GLY A 387 9.92 34.08 3.39
CA GLY A 387 10.09 35.45 3.90
C GLY A 387 10.89 35.52 5.22
N LYS A 388 10.67 34.56 6.12
CA LYS A 388 11.42 34.50 7.39
C LYS A 388 12.85 34.03 7.18
N GLN A 389 13.08 33.15 6.22
CA GLN A 389 14.43 32.73 5.83
C GLN A 389 15.24 33.89 5.26
N GLN A 390 14.65 34.72 4.40
CA GLN A 390 15.29 35.92 3.85
C GLN A 390 15.60 36.95 4.95
N GLU A 391 14.70 37.14 5.90
CA GLU A 391 14.91 38.02 7.05
C GLU A 391 16.10 37.56 7.90
N ILE A 392 16.19 36.26 8.20
CA ILE A 392 17.29 35.66 8.96
C ILE A 392 18.62 35.85 8.21
N ASN A 393 18.66 35.55 6.91
CA ASN A 393 19.87 35.68 6.08
C ASN A 393 20.36 37.14 6.10
N LYS A 394 19.48 38.10 5.84
CA LYS A 394 19.80 39.52 5.83
C LYS A 394 20.30 40.02 7.18
N ALA A 395 19.68 39.62 8.27
CA ALA A 395 20.13 39.98 9.59
C ALA A 395 21.53 39.44 9.91
N HIS A 396 21.81 38.20 9.54
CA HIS A 396 23.16 37.60 9.70
C HIS A 396 24.20 38.24 8.81
N GLN A 397 23.91 38.53 7.55
CA GLN A 397 24.80 39.24 6.64
C GLN A 397 25.22 40.61 7.19
N ILE A 398 24.24 41.39 7.71
CA ILE A 398 24.50 42.67 8.35
C ILE A 398 25.35 42.53 9.62
N MET A 399 25.07 41.51 10.45
CA MET A 399 25.88 41.29 11.67
C MET A 399 27.33 40.94 11.34
N VAL A 400 27.57 40.05 10.34
CA VAL A 400 28.92 39.69 9.93
C VAL A 400 29.64 40.87 9.26
N HIS A 401 28.93 41.61 8.40
CA HIS A 401 29.50 42.82 7.78
C HIS A 401 29.94 43.84 8.85
N ASN A 402 29.09 44.12 9.85
CA ASN A 402 29.44 44.99 10.95
C ASN A 402 30.61 44.49 11.79
N ALA A 403 30.69 43.14 12.01
CA ALA A 403 31.84 42.55 12.70
C ALA A 403 33.13 42.70 11.90
N ASN A 404 33.08 42.57 10.58
CA ASN A 404 34.22 42.81 9.67
C ASN A 404 34.66 44.28 9.72
N LEU A 405 33.70 45.22 9.71
CA LEU A 405 34.02 46.64 9.82
C LEU A 405 34.58 47.00 11.22
N ALA A 406 34.16 46.31 12.25
CA ALA A 406 34.69 46.49 13.63
C ALA A 406 36.11 45.96 13.77
N SER A 407 36.43 44.88 13.05
CA SER A 407 37.77 44.25 13.03
C SER A 407 38.77 45.05 12.17
N ASN A 408 38.30 45.65 11.10
CA ASN A 408 39.13 46.48 10.19
C ASN A 408 38.86 47.93 10.46
N LEU A 409 39.61 48.48 11.41
CA LEU A 409 39.48 49.90 11.81
C LEU A 409 39.85 50.82 10.65
N ARG A 410 38.98 51.78 10.34
CA ARG A 410 39.28 52.91 9.43
C ARG A 410 40.02 53.97 10.18
N TRP A 411 41.00 54.59 9.54
CA TRP A 411 41.81 55.62 10.13
C TRP A 411 41.54 56.96 9.42
N LEU A 412 41.37 57.98 10.25
CA LEU A 412 41.30 59.36 9.75
C LEU A 412 42.64 60.01 10.02
N TYR A 413 43.27 60.49 8.98
CA TYR A 413 44.57 61.11 9.07
C TYR A 413 44.66 62.35 8.17
N GLU A 414 45.52 63.30 8.54
CA GLU A 414 45.83 64.45 7.70
C GLU A 414 46.71 64.05 6.53
N GLU A 415 46.46 64.65 5.34
CA GLU A 415 47.23 64.37 4.15
C GLU A 415 48.71 64.61 4.37
N GLY A 416 49.54 63.63 4.09
CA GLY A 416 51.00 63.70 4.31
C GLY A 416 51.47 63.43 5.74
N SER A 417 50.59 63.09 6.70
CA SER A 417 50.96 62.77 8.08
C SER A 417 51.48 61.35 8.24
N VAL A 418 51.13 60.44 7.36
CA VAL A 418 51.51 59.02 7.39
C VAL A 418 52.10 58.58 6.04
N ASP A 419 52.80 57.45 6.02
CA ASP A 419 53.16 56.74 4.79
C ASP A 419 51.98 55.83 4.45
N GLU A 420 51.24 56.17 3.40
CA GLU A 420 50.01 55.46 3.01
C GLU A 420 50.26 53.96 2.73
N SER A 421 51.36 53.62 2.08
CA SER A 421 51.71 52.27 1.73
C SER A 421 52.04 51.41 2.96
N GLU A 422 52.73 51.97 3.95
CA GLU A 422 53.03 51.25 5.22
C GLU A 422 51.78 51.09 6.06
N TRP A 423 50.94 52.15 6.12
CA TRP A 423 49.69 52.09 6.89
C TRP A 423 48.63 51.17 6.27
N GLU A 424 48.50 51.15 4.94
CA GLU A 424 47.62 50.27 4.23
C GLU A 424 47.96 48.81 4.45
N GLN A 425 49.26 48.47 4.42
CA GLN A 425 49.74 47.11 4.60
C GLN A 425 49.68 46.59 6.04
N TYR A 426 49.93 47.46 7.03
CA TYR A 426 50.17 47.01 8.42
C TYR A 426 49.11 47.53 9.43
N SER A 427 48.18 48.45 9.08
CA SER A 427 47.22 49.03 10.00
C SER A 427 46.29 47.99 10.65
N SER A 428 46.04 46.85 10.03
CA SER A 428 45.22 45.75 10.55
C SER A 428 46.05 44.60 11.13
N SER A 429 47.38 44.69 11.11
CA SER A 429 48.27 43.60 11.61
C SER A 429 48.39 43.69 13.13
N PRO A 430 48.18 42.57 13.89
CA PRO A 430 48.33 42.57 15.32
C PRO A 430 49.76 42.92 15.76
N GLY A 431 49.89 43.93 16.63
CA GLY A 431 51.18 44.36 17.15
C GLY A 431 52.06 45.19 16.24
N ALA A 432 51.53 45.67 15.11
CA ALA A 432 52.29 46.56 14.21
C ALA A 432 52.57 47.92 14.87
N LEU A 433 53.80 48.38 14.71
CA LEU A 433 54.21 49.72 15.14
C LEU A 433 54.12 50.67 13.96
N LEU A 434 53.09 51.48 13.93
CA LEU A 434 52.77 52.42 12.88
C LEU A 434 53.40 53.79 13.21
N LYS A 435 54.06 54.41 12.26
CA LYS A 435 54.73 55.71 12.41
C LYS A 435 53.88 56.80 11.81
N TYR A 436 53.92 57.97 12.42
CA TYR A 436 53.37 59.21 11.85
C TYR A 436 54.39 60.33 11.94
N ARG A 437 54.27 61.30 11.08
CA ARG A 437 55.22 62.42 10.98
C ARG A 437 54.97 63.40 12.14
N GLN A 438 56.08 63.90 12.71
CA GLN A 438 56.05 64.88 13.78
C GLN A 438 55.52 66.23 13.27
N GLY A 439 54.57 66.85 13.98
CA GLY A 439 53.93 68.14 13.61
C GLY A 439 52.53 68.02 13.04
N PHE A 440 52.06 66.82 12.76
CA PHE A 440 50.68 66.50 12.39
C PHE A 440 49.89 65.93 13.54
N GLN A 441 48.56 65.99 13.46
CA GLN A 441 47.72 65.27 14.45
C GLN A 441 47.89 63.76 14.29
N PRO A 442 47.90 63.01 15.42
CA PRO A 442 47.98 61.54 15.33
C PRO A 442 46.73 61.00 14.63
N PRO A 443 46.89 60.02 13.75
CA PRO A 443 45.76 59.35 13.08
C PRO A 443 44.76 58.83 14.14
N THR A 444 43.51 59.12 13.95
CA THR A 444 42.45 58.69 14.86
C THR A 444 41.64 57.53 14.24
N PRO A 445 41.44 56.43 14.96
CA PRO A 445 40.60 55.37 14.48
C PRO A 445 39.12 55.82 14.46
N VAL A 446 38.46 55.58 13.33
CA VAL A 446 37.01 55.77 13.21
C VAL A 446 36.36 54.54 13.80
N LEU A 447 35.87 54.63 15.01
CA LEU A 447 35.17 53.54 15.67
C LEU A 447 33.87 53.22 14.90
N PRO A 448 33.66 51.94 14.54
CA PRO A 448 32.38 51.56 13.93
C PRO A 448 31.24 51.84 14.90
N ALA A 449 30.06 52.13 14.38
CA ALA A 449 28.86 52.25 15.18
C ALA A 449 28.58 50.92 15.90
N PRO A 450 28.21 50.96 17.20
CA PRO A 450 27.90 49.72 17.90
C PRO A 450 26.76 48.97 17.20
N ILE A 451 26.91 47.66 17.08
CA ILE A 451 25.90 46.78 16.46
C ILE A 451 24.59 46.98 17.25
N ASN A 452 23.52 47.29 16.56
CA ASN A 452 22.20 47.34 17.17
C ASN A 452 21.75 45.93 17.57
N ASN A 453 21.48 45.73 18.88
CA ASN A 453 20.99 44.46 19.42
C ASN A 453 19.68 44.00 18.76
N ALA A 454 18.97 44.90 18.06
CA ALA A 454 17.75 44.55 17.30
C ALA A 454 18.01 43.44 16.24
N PHE A 455 19.17 43.40 15.58
CA PHE A 455 19.48 42.38 14.62
C PHE A 455 19.58 40.98 15.25
N TYR A 456 20.13 40.90 16.46
CA TYR A 456 20.15 39.64 17.22
C TYR A 456 18.74 39.22 17.63
N SER A 457 17.91 40.16 18.09
CA SER A 457 16.51 39.88 18.45
C SER A 457 15.70 39.42 17.23
N ILE A 458 15.85 40.09 16.07
CA ILE A 458 15.21 39.72 14.81
C ILE A 458 15.59 38.28 14.41
N THR A 459 16.88 37.93 14.54
CA THR A 459 17.32 36.58 14.19
C THR A 459 16.73 35.53 15.13
N GLN A 460 16.62 35.81 16.43
CA GLN A 460 16.02 34.87 17.39
C GLN A 460 14.50 34.74 17.17
N GLU A 461 13.82 35.84 16.95
CA GLU A 461 12.41 35.89 16.65
C GLU A 461 12.13 35.17 15.32
N GLY A 462 12.94 35.41 14.27
CA GLY A 462 12.83 34.72 12.98
C GLY A 462 12.96 33.22 13.11
N LYS A 463 13.87 32.72 13.97
CA LYS A 463 13.99 31.26 14.25
C LYS A 463 12.74 30.73 14.94
N SER A 464 12.24 31.42 15.95
CA SER A 464 11.01 31.04 16.66
C SER A 464 9.79 31.05 15.75
N ASP A 465 9.70 32.04 14.87
CA ASP A 465 8.64 32.14 13.87
C ASP A 465 8.71 31.00 12.87
N ALA A 466 9.91 30.61 12.41
CA ALA A 466 10.09 29.49 11.50
C ALA A 466 9.63 28.17 12.16
N GLU A 467 9.93 27.94 13.43
CA GLU A 467 9.43 26.80 14.20
C GLU A 467 7.91 26.83 14.34
N TYR A 468 7.33 28.00 14.64
CA TYR A 468 5.89 28.14 14.77
C TYR A 468 5.13 27.94 13.46
N ILE A 469 5.64 28.51 12.36
CA ILE A 469 5.04 28.39 11.02
C ILE A 469 5.11 26.95 10.53
N SER A 470 6.27 26.31 10.65
CA SER A 470 6.46 24.92 10.23
C SER A 470 5.72 23.92 11.12
N GLY A 471 5.55 24.25 12.41
CA GLY A 471 5.06 23.34 13.43
C GLY A 471 6.08 22.28 13.85
N VAL A 472 7.38 22.49 13.53
CA VAL A 472 8.50 21.63 13.91
C VAL A 472 9.30 22.35 14.99
N PRO A 473 9.06 22.05 16.28
CA PRO A 473 9.80 22.68 17.37
C PRO A 473 11.24 22.20 17.43
N SER A 474 12.11 22.98 18.03
CA SER A 474 13.54 22.66 18.20
C SER A 474 13.79 21.36 18.95
N ALA A 475 12.88 20.93 19.82
CA ALA A 475 12.93 19.64 20.49
C ALA A 475 12.94 18.45 19.51
N MET A 476 12.16 18.52 18.43
CA MET A 476 12.15 17.50 17.36
C MET A 476 13.45 17.50 16.55
N MET A 477 14.19 18.60 16.55
CA MET A 477 15.52 18.70 15.91
C MET A 477 16.66 18.18 16.82
N GLY A 478 16.33 17.61 17.98
CA GLY A 478 17.32 17.06 18.94
C GLY A 478 17.89 18.07 19.91
N PHE A 479 17.39 19.31 19.92
CA PHE A 479 17.80 20.32 20.88
C PHE A 479 16.97 20.17 22.17
N THR A 480 17.51 19.47 23.17
CA THR A 480 16.89 19.35 24.48
C THR A 480 17.09 20.65 25.28
N GLN A 481 16.01 21.27 25.71
CA GLN A 481 16.10 22.32 26.76
C GLN A 481 16.58 21.67 28.06
N GLN A 482 17.50 22.35 28.74
CA GLN A 482 18.24 21.82 29.90
C GLN A 482 17.41 21.54 31.18
N GLN A 483 16.09 21.58 31.13
CA GLN A 483 15.26 21.17 32.26
C GLN A 483 14.93 19.71 32.15
N ALA A 484 15.28 18.94 33.18
CA ALA A 484 15.01 17.52 33.32
C ALA A 484 13.49 17.28 33.31
N GLU A 485 12.94 17.17 32.11
CA GLU A 485 11.55 16.75 31.92
C GLU A 485 11.46 15.24 32.21
N THR A 486 10.37 14.85 32.82
CA THR A 486 10.07 13.45 33.01
C THR A 486 9.89 12.80 31.64
N TYR A 487 10.23 11.50 31.49
CA TYR A 487 10.03 10.73 30.26
C TYR A 487 8.64 10.92 29.65
N ARG A 488 7.60 10.98 30.49
CA ARG A 488 6.23 11.26 30.05
C ARG A 488 6.05 12.68 29.50
N GLY A 489 6.76 13.66 30.02
CA GLY A 489 6.75 15.03 29.51
C GLY A 489 7.38 15.11 28.11
N LEU A 490 8.49 14.40 27.88
CA LEU A 490 9.11 14.28 26.54
C LEU A 490 8.17 13.64 25.53
N LEU A 491 7.49 12.54 25.91
CA LEU A 491 6.52 11.88 25.04
C LEU A 491 5.32 12.78 24.69
N ALA A 492 4.83 13.54 25.66
CA ALA A 492 3.74 14.49 25.44
C ALA A 492 4.17 15.63 24.50
N ASN A 493 5.39 16.14 24.64
CA ASN A 493 5.95 17.16 23.76
C ASN A 493 6.13 16.66 22.32
N ASP A 494 6.62 15.43 22.14
CA ASP A 494 6.69 14.79 20.83
C ASP A 494 5.30 14.65 20.19
N GLU A 495 4.30 14.28 20.96
CA GLU A 495 2.93 14.17 20.47
C GLU A 495 2.35 15.55 20.09
N PHE A 496 2.60 16.59 20.87
CA PHE A 496 2.18 17.95 20.55
C PHE A 496 2.86 18.49 19.30
N GLY A 497 4.15 18.26 19.13
CA GLY A 497 4.90 18.67 17.95
C GLY A 497 4.44 18.01 16.65
N THR A 498 4.02 16.75 16.72
CA THR A 498 3.63 15.98 15.53
C THR A 498 2.18 16.18 15.09
N ARG A 499 1.34 16.90 15.83
CA ARG A 499 -0.10 17.03 15.55
C ARG A 499 -0.44 17.54 14.15
N ARG A 500 0.29 18.54 13.65
CA ARG A 500 0.06 19.07 12.29
C ARG A 500 0.39 18.04 11.22
N LEU A 501 1.51 17.32 11.40
CA LEU A 501 1.91 16.26 10.49
C LEU A 501 0.92 15.08 10.52
N LYS A 502 0.48 14.68 11.72
CA LYS A 502 -0.56 13.65 11.88
C LYS A 502 -1.87 14.06 11.19
N SER A 503 -2.27 15.33 11.31
CA SER A 503 -3.45 15.84 10.61
C SER A 503 -3.28 15.77 9.11
N TRP A 504 -2.13 16.18 8.56
CA TRP A 504 -1.85 16.05 7.12
C TRP A 504 -1.82 14.59 6.67
N MET A 505 -1.20 13.71 7.45
CA MET A 505 -1.18 12.27 7.16
C MET A 505 -2.59 11.70 7.07
N SER A 506 -3.42 11.92 8.09
CA SER A 506 -4.77 11.34 8.15
C SER A 506 -5.75 11.94 7.15
N THR A 507 -5.59 13.23 6.78
CA THR A 507 -6.55 13.91 5.89
C THR A 507 -6.16 13.87 4.42
N ILE A 508 -4.88 13.75 4.10
CA ILE A 508 -4.37 13.83 2.72
C ILE A 508 -3.57 12.58 2.34
N VAL A 509 -2.53 12.23 3.12
CA VAL A 509 -1.60 11.16 2.72
C VAL A 509 -2.27 9.80 2.76
N GLU A 510 -2.97 9.45 3.83
CA GLU A 510 -3.68 8.16 3.94
C GLU A 510 -4.77 7.98 2.86
N PRO A 511 -5.67 8.96 2.61
CA PRO A 511 -6.61 8.86 1.50
C PRO A 511 -5.95 8.77 0.12
N ALA A 512 -4.83 9.46 -0.09
CA ALA A 512 -4.07 9.36 -1.34
C ALA A 512 -3.44 7.97 -1.51
N LEU A 513 -2.87 7.39 -0.45
CA LEU A 513 -2.33 6.03 -0.47
C LEU A 513 -3.44 4.97 -0.60
N GLU A 514 -4.62 5.18 -0.02
CA GLU A 514 -5.78 4.31 -0.25
C GLU A 514 -6.20 4.34 -1.71
N HIS A 515 -6.25 5.54 -2.29
CA HIS A 515 -6.55 5.71 -3.71
C HIS A 515 -5.47 5.06 -4.59
N LEU A 516 -4.19 5.14 -4.22
CA LEU A 516 -3.09 4.45 -4.89
C LEU A 516 -3.30 2.93 -4.89
N GLY A 517 -3.72 2.36 -3.76
CA GLY A 517 -4.06 0.94 -3.67
C GLY A 517 -5.23 0.54 -4.58
N LYS A 518 -6.26 1.40 -4.69
CA LYS A 518 -7.38 1.19 -5.63
C LYS A 518 -6.95 1.29 -7.09
N CYS A 519 -6.10 2.25 -7.43
CA CYS A 519 -5.52 2.35 -8.77
C CYS A 519 -4.68 1.11 -9.10
N PHE A 520 -3.85 0.66 -8.16
CA PHE A 520 -3.10 -0.59 -8.31
C PHE A 520 -4.02 -1.79 -8.54
N GLN A 521 -5.09 -1.92 -7.75
CA GLN A 521 -6.10 -2.98 -7.93
C GLN A 521 -6.66 -2.99 -9.34
N MET A 522 -7.14 -1.84 -9.83
CA MET A 522 -7.74 -1.73 -11.16
C MET A 522 -6.76 -2.11 -12.28
N VAL A 523 -5.51 -1.63 -12.19
CA VAL A 523 -4.47 -1.96 -13.18
C VAL A 523 -4.08 -3.43 -13.08
N ALA A 524 -3.84 -3.94 -11.88
CA ALA A 524 -3.39 -5.32 -11.66
C ALA A 524 -4.44 -6.34 -12.08
N GLN A 525 -5.73 -6.15 -11.75
CA GLN A 525 -6.83 -7.04 -12.17
C GLN A 525 -6.98 -7.12 -13.69
N LYS A 526 -6.69 -6.02 -14.39
CA LYS A 526 -6.77 -6.00 -15.86
C LYS A 526 -5.49 -6.46 -16.55
N HIS A 527 -4.36 -6.36 -15.87
CA HIS A 527 -3.08 -6.81 -16.44
C HIS A 527 -2.82 -8.29 -16.19
N TYR A 528 -3.04 -8.78 -14.97
CA TYR A 528 -2.77 -10.17 -14.61
C TYR A 528 -3.96 -11.09 -14.97
N GLN A 529 -4.10 -11.39 -16.25
CA GLN A 529 -5.16 -12.27 -16.77
C GLN A 529 -4.64 -13.68 -17.09
N ILE A 530 -3.33 -13.87 -17.19
CA ILE A 530 -2.66 -15.12 -17.53
C ILE A 530 -2.16 -15.79 -16.25
N ASP A 531 -1.97 -17.12 -16.31
CA ASP A 531 -1.34 -17.87 -15.22
C ASP A 531 0.04 -17.28 -14.87
N LYS A 532 0.17 -16.81 -13.64
CA LYS A 532 1.38 -16.19 -13.13
C LYS A 532 1.70 -16.67 -11.72
N VAL A 533 2.98 -16.87 -11.48
CA VAL A 533 3.52 -17.24 -10.16
C VAL A 533 4.26 -16.05 -9.59
N PHE A 534 3.84 -15.59 -8.43
CA PHE A 534 4.54 -14.56 -7.66
C PHE A 534 5.34 -15.23 -6.55
N ARG A 535 6.64 -14.99 -6.53
CA ARG A 535 7.50 -15.43 -5.42
C ARG A 535 7.68 -14.27 -4.44
N ILE A 536 6.96 -14.33 -3.35
CA ILE A 536 7.00 -13.31 -2.33
C ILE A 536 8.16 -13.61 -1.38
N VAL A 537 9.27 -12.94 -1.61
CA VAL A 537 10.42 -12.98 -0.71
C VAL A 537 10.09 -12.11 0.51
N GLN A 538 9.93 -12.71 1.67
CA GLN A 538 9.71 -11.93 2.88
C GLN A 538 11.03 -11.27 3.30
N PRO A 539 11.11 -9.93 3.39
CA PRO A 539 12.37 -9.20 3.61
C PRO A 539 12.89 -9.26 5.06
N GLU A 540 12.32 -10.09 5.93
CA GLU A 540 12.80 -10.21 7.31
C GLU A 540 14.13 -10.94 7.31
N ALA A 541 15.20 -10.18 7.56
CA ALA A 541 16.56 -10.69 7.69
C ALA A 541 16.64 -11.80 8.76
N GLY A 542 16.87 -13.03 8.32
CA GLY A 542 17.07 -14.19 9.18
C GLY A 542 16.14 -15.38 8.91
N GLN A 543 15.28 -15.32 7.91
CA GLN A 543 14.53 -16.49 7.48
C GLN A 543 15.33 -17.30 6.46
N GLU A 544 15.23 -18.64 6.57
CA GLU A 544 15.83 -19.54 5.62
C GLU A 544 15.13 -19.41 4.25
N PRO A 545 15.84 -19.60 3.11
CA PRO A 545 15.28 -19.46 1.76
C PRO A 545 14.06 -20.34 1.47
N ASP A 546 13.84 -21.38 2.26
CA ASP A 546 12.72 -22.32 2.10
C ASP A 546 11.35 -21.78 2.59
N GLN A 547 11.30 -20.54 3.10
CA GLN A 547 10.06 -19.93 3.61
C GLN A 547 9.46 -18.87 2.65
N ASP A 548 9.99 -18.75 1.44
CA ASP A 548 9.37 -17.91 0.43
C ASP A 548 7.97 -18.43 0.08
N LYS A 549 6.99 -17.56 0.15
CA LYS A 549 5.62 -17.89 -0.23
C LYS A 549 5.46 -17.77 -1.73
N GLU A 550 5.16 -18.86 -2.40
CA GLU A 550 4.74 -18.85 -3.81
C GLU A 550 3.22 -18.67 -3.89
N VAL A 551 2.79 -17.66 -4.59
CA VAL A 551 1.37 -17.37 -4.85
C VAL A 551 1.13 -17.53 -6.34
N ARG A 552 0.15 -18.36 -6.71
CA ARG A 552 -0.28 -18.56 -8.09
C ARG A 552 -1.66 -17.99 -8.30
N VAL A 553 -1.85 -17.30 -9.40
CA VAL A 553 -3.13 -16.73 -9.83
C VAL A 553 -3.51 -17.26 -11.22
N ASN A 554 -4.80 -17.26 -11.50
CA ASN A 554 -5.37 -17.62 -12.81
C ASN A 554 -4.98 -19.03 -13.31
N ILE A 555 -4.93 -20.01 -12.41
CA ILE A 555 -4.58 -21.38 -12.77
C ILE A 555 -5.68 -21.96 -13.64
N PRO A 556 -5.39 -22.36 -14.90
CA PRO A 556 -6.42 -22.89 -15.80
C PRO A 556 -6.91 -24.28 -15.33
N ILE A 557 -8.22 -24.42 -15.23
CA ILE A 557 -8.87 -25.71 -14.98
C ILE A 557 -9.15 -26.36 -16.34
N PHE A 558 -8.59 -27.56 -16.57
CA PHE A 558 -8.76 -28.28 -17.82
C PHE A 558 -9.84 -29.34 -17.68
N ASN A 559 -10.64 -29.51 -18.72
CA ASN A 559 -11.56 -30.64 -18.88
C ASN A 559 -10.78 -31.92 -19.24
N ASP A 560 -11.39 -33.10 -19.14
CA ASP A 560 -10.87 -34.40 -19.55
C ASP A 560 -10.37 -34.43 -21.00
N TYR A 561 -10.81 -33.50 -21.84
CA TYR A 561 -10.37 -33.30 -23.23
C TYR A 561 -9.22 -32.27 -23.39
N GLY A 562 -8.63 -31.78 -22.29
CA GLY A 562 -7.53 -30.83 -22.34
C GLY A 562 -7.93 -29.39 -22.74
N LYS A 563 -9.23 -29.05 -22.74
CA LYS A 563 -9.71 -27.71 -23.01
C LYS A 563 -9.92 -26.95 -21.68
N ALA A 564 -9.41 -25.73 -21.55
CA ALA A 564 -9.63 -24.89 -20.39
C ALA A 564 -11.12 -24.52 -20.28
N ILE A 565 -11.74 -24.81 -19.13
CA ILE A 565 -13.13 -24.50 -18.83
C ILE A 565 -13.25 -23.24 -17.97
N GLY A 566 -12.28 -23.00 -17.08
CA GLY A 566 -12.29 -21.92 -16.15
C GLY A 566 -10.91 -21.67 -15.56
N LYS A 567 -10.83 -20.73 -14.63
CA LYS A 567 -9.60 -20.41 -13.89
C LYS A 567 -9.86 -20.61 -12.39
N TRP A 568 -8.96 -21.30 -11.71
CA TRP A 568 -8.93 -21.30 -10.25
C TRP A 568 -8.11 -20.12 -9.77
N MET A 569 -8.53 -19.48 -8.68
CA MET A 569 -7.98 -18.18 -8.24
C MET A 569 -8.06 -17.13 -9.36
N ASP A 570 -9.25 -16.95 -9.94
CA ASP A 570 -9.47 -15.94 -10.98
C ASP A 570 -9.36 -14.54 -10.40
N TYR A 571 -8.21 -13.91 -10.64
CA TYR A 571 -7.87 -12.60 -10.09
C TYR A 571 -8.69 -11.46 -10.70
N GLU A 572 -9.17 -11.63 -11.95
CA GLU A 572 -9.98 -10.61 -12.64
C GLU A 572 -11.40 -10.53 -12.07
N SER A 573 -12.01 -11.66 -11.73
CA SER A 573 -13.40 -11.72 -11.25
C SER A 573 -13.56 -11.42 -9.76
N GLY A 574 -12.48 -11.47 -8.97
CA GLY A 574 -12.48 -11.27 -7.53
C GLY A 574 -12.98 -9.86 -7.15
N LYS A 575 -13.96 -9.80 -6.25
CA LYS A 575 -14.52 -8.54 -5.72
C LYS A 575 -14.03 -8.30 -4.31
N PHE A 576 -13.18 -7.30 -4.16
CA PHE A 576 -12.63 -6.90 -2.85
C PHE A 576 -12.40 -5.39 -2.80
N ASP A 577 -12.42 -4.83 -1.61
CA ASP A 577 -12.10 -3.43 -1.33
C ASP A 577 -10.69 -3.34 -0.74
N VAL A 578 -9.89 -2.40 -1.22
CA VAL A 578 -8.53 -2.18 -0.76
C VAL A 578 -8.52 -1.03 0.24
N ARG A 579 -7.95 -1.28 1.41
CA ARG A 579 -7.80 -0.29 2.47
C ARG A 579 -6.35 -0.24 2.93
N ILE A 580 -5.93 0.94 3.35
CA ILE A 580 -4.64 1.08 4.03
C ILE A 580 -4.74 0.53 5.46
N VAL A 581 -3.68 -0.11 5.93
CA VAL A 581 -3.65 -0.59 7.32
C VAL A 581 -3.53 0.61 8.25
N ALA A 582 -4.59 0.87 9.01
CA ALA A 582 -4.64 1.99 9.95
C ALA A 582 -3.50 1.89 10.98
N GLY A 583 -2.77 3.00 11.16
CA GLY A 583 -1.63 3.08 12.08
C GLY A 583 -0.29 2.63 11.51
N ALA A 584 -0.24 2.00 10.33
CA ALA A 584 1.03 1.68 9.68
C ALA A 584 1.82 2.94 9.28
N THR A 585 1.13 4.03 8.99
CA THR A 585 1.71 5.31 8.56
C THR A 585 2.02 6.28 9.70
N LEU A 586 1.41 6.09 10.88
CA LEU A 586 1.62 6.99 12.01
C LEU A 586 2.93 6.66 12.74
N PRO A 587 3.84 7.64 12.92
CA PRO A 587 5.03 7.44 13.74
C PRO A 587 4.61 7.34 15.21
N LEU A 588 4.51 6.13 15.71
CA LEU A 588 4.33 5.84 17.12
C LEU A 588 5.71 5.77 17.79
N ASN A 589 5.83 6.36 18.97
CA ASN A 589 7.04 6.14 19.76
C ASN A 589 7.08 4.68 20.22
N ARG A 590 7.82 3.84 19.48
CA ARG A 590 7.91 2.39 19.69
C ARG A 590 8.27 2.01 21.12
N TRP A 591 9.12 2.79 21.77
CA TRP A 591 9.53 2.54 23.15
C TRP A 591 8.39 2.75 24.14
N ALA A 592 7.58 3.79 23.94
CA ALA A 592 6.41 4.05 24.77
C ALA A 592 5.35 2.95 24.61
N LEU A 593 5.14 2.53 23.35
CA LEU A 593 4.19 1.48 23.00
C LEU A 593 4.64 0.15 23.62
N LEU A 594 5.90 -0.21 23.50
CA LEU A 594 6.46 -1.41 24.10
C LEU A 594 6.37 -1.41 25.64
N GLU A 595 6.55 -0.25 26.28
CA GLU A 595 6.38 -0.14 27.73
C GLU A 595 4.92 -0.32 28.17
N GLU A 596 3.96 0.19 27.37
CA GLU A 596 2.53 -0.04 27.61
C GLU A 596 2.14 -1.50 27.35
N TYR A 597 2.57 -2.11 26.26
CA TYR A 597 2.37 -3.53 26.00
C TYR A 597 2.96 -4.39 27.11
N PHE A 598 4.15 -4.04 27.62
CA PHE A 598 4.77 -4.75 28.73
C PHE A 598 3.93 -4.63 30.02
N ARG A 599 3.31 -3.48 30.28
CA ARG A 599 2.39 -3.29 31.42
C ARG A 599 1.10 -4.06 31.25
N TRP A 600 0.54 -4.07 30.05
CA TRP A 600 -0.67 -4.84 29.74
C TRP A 600 -0.41 -6.34 29.84
N PHE A 601 0.76 -6.78 29.41
CA PHE A 601 1.21 -8.15 29.59
C PHE A 601 1.36 -8.52 31.08
N GLN A 602 1.98 -7.64 31.89
CA GLN A 602 2.08 -7.87 33.34
C GLN A 602 0.71 -7.87 34.03
N ALA A 603 -0.24 -7.10 33.53
CA ALA A 603 -1.62 -7.07 34.01
C ALA A 603 -2.47 -8.24 33.48
N GLY A 604 -1.95 -9.10 32.61
CA GLY A 604 -2.67 -10.25 32.01
C GLY A 604 -3.74 -9.84 31.00
N LEU A 605 -3.70 -8.61 30.48
CA LEU A 605 -4.67 -8.09 29.51
C LEU A 605 -4.35 -8.52 28.07
N ILE A 606 -3.10 -8.79 27.77
CA ILE A 606 -2.63 -9.25 26.46
C ILE A 606 -1.79 -10.50 26.59
N ASP A 607 -1.83 -11.31 25.54
CA ASP A 607 -1.10 -12.57 25.46
C ASP A 607 0.37 -12.33 25.10
N ASP A 608 1.25 -13.27 25.48
CA ASP A 608 2.69 -13.23 25.15
C ASP A 608 2.91 -13.10 23.62
N ILE A 609 2.02 -13.68 22.81
CA ILE A 609 2.10 -13.63 21.34
C ILE A 609 1.91 -12.20 20.84
N ALA A 610 0.91 -11.50 21.36
CA ALA A 610 0.63 -10.10 20.99
C ALA A 610 1.80 -9.18 21.41
N MET A 611 2.41 -9.44 22.59
CA MET A 611 3.58 -8.70 23.04
C MET A 611 4.81 -8.94 22.15
N ILE A 612 5.08 -10.21 21.76
CA ILE A 612 6.22 -10.56 20.91
C ILE A 612 6.03 -9.98 19.50
N ALA A 613 4.80 -9.97 18.97
CA ALA A 613 4.50 -9.44 17.65
C ALA A 613 4.87 -7.95 17.50
N GLU A 614 4.78 -7.17 18.58
CA GLU A 614 5.12 -5.75 18.60
C GLU A 614 6.58 -5.45 18.96
N THR A 615 7.38 -6.46 19.33
CA THR A 615 8.81 -6.28 19.60
C THR A 615 9.64 -6.34 18.32
N ASP A 616 10.80 -5.65 18.29
CA ASP A 616 11.76 -5.69 17.17
C ASP A 616 12.77 -6.85 17.30
N ILE A 617 12.34 -7.98 17.85
CA ILE A 617 13.20 -9.16 17.97
C ILE A 617 13.39 -9.79 16.58
N ARG A 618 14.64 -10.04 16.18
CA ARG A 618 15.00 -10.57 14.84
C ARG A 618 14.24 -11.83 14.42
N ASN A 619 13.83 -12.67 15.38
CA ASN A 619 13.15 -13.94 15.12
C ASN A 619 11.70 -13.96 15.65
N LYS A 620 11.02 -12.79 15.67
CA LYS A 620 9.67 -12.67 16.25
C LYS A 620 8.65 -13.62 15.60
N LYS A 621 8.70 -13.81 14.27
CA LYS A 621 7.81 -14.74 13.55
C LYS A 621 8.01 -16.17 14.02
N GLN A 622 9.24 -16.65 14.08
CA GLN A 622 9.53 -18.01 14.59
C GLN A 622 9.07 -18.22 16.02
N LEU A 623 9.16 -17.19 16.87
CA LEU A 623 8.66 -17.23 18.24
C LEU A 623 7.13 -17.25 18.29
N VAL A 624 6.47 -16.46 17.47
CA VAL A 624 4.99 -16.42 17.33
C VAL A 624 4.49 -17.74 16.74
N ASP A 625 5.10 -18.24 15.67
CA ASP A 625 4.69 -19.47 14.98
C ASP A 625 4.87 -20.70 15.87
N ARG A 626 5.99 -20.82 16.57
CA ARG A 626 6.19 -21.91 17.55
C ARG A 626 5.10 -21.90 18.62
N LYS A 627 4.67 -20.73 19.05
CA LYS A 627 3.65 -20.61 20.09
C LYS A 627 2.24 -20.79 19.53
N SER A 628 1.94 -20.31 18.33
CA SER A 628 0.67 -20.51 17.65
C SER A 628 0.43 -21.98 17.30
N VAL A 629 1.44 -22.68 16.78
CA VAL A 629 1.40 -24.13 16.53
C VAL A 629 1.16 -24.91 17.82
N TYR A 630 1.78 -24.49 18.92
CA TYR A 630 1.53 -25.11 20.22
C TYR A 630 0.10 -24.89 20.71
N SER A 631 -0.42 -23.67 20.59
CA SER A 631 -1.80 -23.33 20.93
C SER A 631 -2.82 -24.10 20.07
N GLN A 632 -2.56 -24.24 18.76
CA GLN A 632 -3.36 -25.06 17.85
C GLN A 632 -3.31 -26.56 18.22
N MET A 633 -2.13 -27.09 18.53
CA MET A 633 -2.01 -28.46 18.99
C MET A 633 -2.73 -28.69 20.32
N GLN A 634 -2.70 -27.73 21.22
CA GLN A 634 -3.43 -27.81 22.49
C GLN A 634 -4.94 -27.81 22.27
N SER A 635 -5.46 -26.94 21.40
CA SER A 635 -6.89 -26.92 21.05
C SER A 635 -7.33 -28.20 20.32
N GLN A 636 -6.48 -28.75 19.43
CA GLN A 636 -6.74 -30.05 18.79
C GLN A 636 -6.76 -31.21 19.81
N ILE A 637 -5.86 -31.20 20.79
CA ILE A 637 -5.84 -32.19 21.87
C ILE A 637 -7.11 -32.06 22.72
N GLU A 638 -7.56 -30.85 23.02
CA GLU A 638 -8.82 -30.63 23.77
C GLU A 638 -10.02 -31.11 22.95
N GLN A 639 -10.13 -30.78 21.67
CA GLN A 639 -11.19 -31.26 20.78
C GLN A 639 -11.17 -32.78 20.61
N MET A 640 -9.99 -33.41 20.46
CA MET A 640 -9.89 -34.88 20.46
C MET A 640 -10.27 -35.49 21.78
N THR A 641 -9.95 -34.85 22.88
CA THR A 641 -10.33 -35.36 24.23
C THR A 641 -11.83 -35.27 24.46
N GLU A 642 -12.48 -34.22 23.94
CA GLU A 642 -13.92 -34.04 23.98
C GLU A 642 -14.65 -35.07 23.07
N ALA A 643 -14.15 -35.27 21.84
CA ALA A 643 -14.65 -36.27 20.90
C ALA A 643 -14.47 -37.71 21.42
N VAL A 644 -13.39 -38.02 22.13
CA VAL A 644 -13.21 -39.32 22.84
C VAL A 644 -14.25 -39.48 23.97
N LYS A 645 -14.49 -38.40 24.73
CA LYS A 645 -15.49 -38.42 25.80
C LYS A 645 -16.92 -38.63 25.29
N ASP A 646 -17.27 -38.00 24.17
CA ASP A 646 -18.55 -38.18 23.49
C ASP A 646 -18.70 -39.58 22.89
N SER A 647 -17.60 -40.11 22.30
CA SER A 647 -17.63 -41.50 21.84
C SER A 647 -17.71 -42.54 22.96
N GLU A 648 -17.09 -42.29 24.12
CA GLU A 648 -17.28 -43.12 25.34
C GLU A 648 -18.74 -43.07 25.84
N GLY A 649 -19.36 -41.89 25.82
CA GLY A 649 -20.78 -41.71 26.15
C GLY A 649 -21.72 -42.43 25.18
N THR A 650 -21.41 -42.44 23.88
CA THR A 650 -22.18 -43.18 22.88
C THR A 650 -21.96 -44.68 22.98
N ILE A 651 -20.75 -45.16 23.31
CA ILE A 651 -20.48 -46.57 23.60
C ILE A 651 -21.24 -47.03 24.81
N GLU A 652 -21.28 -46.24 25.89
CA GLU A 652 -22.03 -46.59 27.11
C GLU A 652 -23.55 -46.63 26.88
N THR A 653 -24.08 -45.75 26.01
CA THR A 653 -25.49 -45.78 25.61
C THR A 653 -25.83 -46.98 24.74
N LEU A 654 -24.94 -47.33 23.80
CA LEU A 654 -25.04 -48.51 22.94
C LEU A 654 -24.92 -49.81 23.76
N GLU A 655 -24.02 -49.86 24.75
CA GLU A 655 -23.92 -50.99 25.69
C GLU A 655 -25.17 -51.17 26.51
N ARG A 656 -25.78 -50.08 27.03
CA ARG A 656 -27.06 -50.12 27.72
C ARG A 656 -28.21 -50.64 26.83
N GLN A 657 -28.24 -50.22 25.57
CA GLN A 657 -29.21 -50.70 24.58
C GLN A 657 -29.02 -52.21 24.25
N LEU A 658 -27.76 -52.68 24.10
CA LEU A 658 -27.40 -54.08 23.91
C LEU A 658 -27.77 -54.97 25.08
N VAL A 659 -27.58 -54.47 26.31
CA VAL A 659 -27.99 -55.17 27.53
C VAL A 659 -29.52 -55.27 27.63
N GLN A 660 -30.26 -54.22 27.22
CA GLN A 660 -31.72 -54.23 27.15
C GLN A 660 -32.24 -55.19 26.06
N ALA A 661 -31.55 -55.32 24.94
CA ALA A 661 -31.91 -56.24 23.83
C ALA A 661 -31.60 -57.71 24.07
N GLY A 662 -31.08 -58.10 25.26
CA GLY A 662 -30.93 -59.52 25.66
C GLY A 662 -29.77 -60.28 25.02
N ILE A 663 -28.83 -59.59 24.39
CA ILE A 663 -27.67 -60.23 23.68
C ILE A 663 -26.49 -60.35 24.67
N LYS A 664 -26.64 -61.12 25.75
CA LYS A 664 -25.63 -61.25 26.80
C LYS A 664 -24.47 -62.22 26.48
N MET A 665 -24.45 -62.94 25.35
CA MET A 665 -23.54 -64.06 25.18
C MET A 665 -22.38 -63.92 24.21
N LYS A 666 -22.21 -62.78 23.53
CA LYS A 666 -21.05 -62.54 22.65
C LYS A 666 -20.10 -61.39 23.00
N VAL A 667 -20.46 -60.63 24.02
CA VAL A 667 -19.71 -59.38 24.39
C VAL A 667 -18.46 -59.67 25.20
N GLN A 668 -18.43 -60.77 26.00
CA GLN A 668 -17.27 -61.09 26.85
C GLN A 668 -15.94 -61.44 26.13
N GLN A 669 -16.01 -61.86 24.89
CA GLN A 669 -14.80 -62.08 24.08
C GLN A 669 -14.31 -60.83 23.32
N GLY A 670 -15.21 -59.90 22.96
CA GLY A 670 -14.86 -58.63 22.32
C GLY A 670 -14.31 -57.58 23.31
N GLU A 671 -14.80 -57.55 24.56
CA GLU A 671 -14.34 -56.60 25.59
C GLU A 671 -12.85 -56.71 25.93
N SER A 672 -12.24 -57.91 25.81
CA SER A 672 -10.82 -58.13 26.12
C SER A 672 -9.90 -57.59 25.04
N GLU A 673 -10.31 -57.53 23.78
CA GLU A 673 -9.54 -56.99 22.66
C GLU A 673 -9.69 -55.46 22.58
N VAL A 674 -10.91 -54.95 22.70
CA VAL A 674 -11.15 -53.49 22.69
C VAL A 674 -10.53 -52.80 23.92
N ARG A 675 -10.55 -53.43 25.11
CA ARG A 675 -9.84 -52.89 26.27
C ARG A 675 -8.31 -52.84 26.12
N LYS A 676 -7.71 -53.79 25.37
CA LYS A 676 -6.29 -53.79 25.09
C LYS A 676 -5.94 -52.67 24.13
N ASP A 677 -6.74 -52.42 23.09
CA ASP A 677 -6.52 -51.32 22.12
C ASP A 677 -6.73 -49.96 22.76
N VAL A 678 -7.74 -49.79 23.63
CA VAL A 678 -7.98 -48.53 24.37
C VAL A 678 -6.85 -48.25 25.39
N LEU A 679 -6.33 -49.29 26.07
CA LEU A 679 -5.21 -49.13 26.99
C LEU A 679 -3.89 -48.84 26.27
N GLN A 680 -3.69 -49.35 25.01
CA GLN A 680 -2.54 -48.99 24.20
C GLN A 680 -2.64 -47.56 23.70
N THR A 681 -3.79 -47.10 23.23
CA THR A 681 -4.01 -45.71 22.82
C THR A 681 -3.92 -44.71 23.99
N GLU A 682 -4.40 -45.06 25.18
CA GLU A 682 -4.21 -44.23 26.39
C GLU A 682 -2.74 -44.17 26.83
N ALA A 683 -1.98 -45.28 26.70
CA ALA A 683 -0.56 -45.31 27.02
C ALA A 683 0.25 -44.47 26.03
N GLU A 684 -0.06 -44.54 24.73
CA GLU A 684 0.55 -43.70 23.68
C GLU A 684 0.19 -42.24 23.86
N GLN A 685 -1.09 -41.91 24.20
CA GLN A 685 -1.47 -40.54 24.50
C GLN A 685 -0.81 -39.98 25.76
N LYS A 686 -0.60 -40.79 26.80
CA LYS A 686 0.14 -40.37 28.00
C LYS A 686 1.63 -40.14 27.69
N LEU A 687 2.20 -40.97 26.82
CA LEU A 687 3.59 -40.82 26.39
C LEU A 687 3.79 -39.56 25.54
N LEU A 688 2.86 -39.31 24.59
CA LEU A 688 2.85 -38.11 23.76
C LEU A 688 2.63 -36.84 24.62
N ARG A 689 1.68 -36.86 25.58
CA ARG A 689 1.51 -35.76 26.55
C ARG A 689 2.77 -35.50 27.38
N GLY A 690 3.44 -36.55 27.81
CA GLY A 690 4.69 -36.46 28.58
C GLY A 690 5.82 -35.85 27.75
N MET A 691 5.96 -36.25 26.48
CA MET A 691 6.95 -35.68 25.57
C MET A 691 6.64 -34.21 25.26
N MET A 692 5.42 -33.89 24.90
CA MET A 692 5.00 -32.52 24.62
C MET A 692 5.11 -31.59 25.85
N GLN A 693 4.77 -32.06 27.06
CA GLN A 693 4.97 -31.27 28.28
C GLN A 693 6.46 -31.01 28.57
N ASN A 694 7.34 -31.96 28.29
CA ASN A 694 8.76 -31.77 28.46
C ASN A 694 9.37 -30.80 27.42
N GLU A 695 8.95 -30.91 26.14
CA GLU A 695 9.36 -29.96 25.11
C GLU A 695 8.85 -28.55 25.41
N PHE A 696 7.59 -28.43 25.89
CA PHE A 696 7.04 -27.15 26.30
C PHE A 696 7.79 -26.52 27.49
N GLN A 697 8.10 -27.30 28.50
CA GLN A 697 8.87 -26.80 29.63
C GLN A 697 10.27 -26.34 29.22
N ASN A 698 10.88 -27.01 28.25
CA ASN A 698 12.18 -26.64 27.71
C ASN A 698 12.08 -25.40 26.83
N ALA A 699 11.10 -25.33 25.92
CA ALA A 699 10.84 -24.16 25.08
C ALA A 699 10.49 -22.91 25.92
N LYS A 700 9.68 -23.09 27.00
CA LYS A 700 9.37 -21.99 27.91
C LYS A 700 10.61 -21.47 28.67
N LYS A 701 11.51 -22.35 29.05
CA LYS A 701 12.78 -21.96 29.70
C LYS A 701 13.73 -21.26 28.73
N ASP A 702 13.78 -21.72 27.50
CA ASP A 702 14.64 -21.12 26.48
C ASP A 702 14.15 -19.74 26.06
N ILE A 703 12.82 -19.58 25.85
CA ILE A 703 12.19 -18.27 25.60
C ILE A 703 12.41 -17.31 26.78
N GLN A 704 12.28 -17.78 28.03
CA GLN A 704 12.55 -16.95 29.20
C GLN A 704 14.03 -16.54 29.30
N ARG A 705 14.98 -17.37 28.85
CA ARG A 705 16.39 -17.02 28.76
C ARG A 705 16.66 -16.00 27.66
N GLU A 706 16.13 -16.23 26.44
CA GLU A 706 16.31 -15.30 25.32
C GLU A 706 15.72 -13.91 25.61
N ILE A 707 14.53 -13.84 26.20
CA ILE A 707 13.91 -12.57 26.63
C ILE A 707 14.79 -11.88 27.69
N LYS A 708 15.32 -12.63 28.63
CA LYS A 708 16.16 -12.08 29.69
C LYS A 708 17.49 -11.57 29.15
N ASP A 709 18.09 -12.27 28.21
CA ASP A 709 19.33 -11.89 27.55
C ASP A 709 19.13 -10.68 26.62
N ALA A 710 18.03 -10.63 25.86
CA ALA A 710 17.66 -9.49 25.03
C ALA A 710 17.41 -8.22 25.86
N VAL A 711 16.71 -8.35 26.99
CA VAL A 711 16.48 -7.23 27.92
C VAL A 711 17.78 -6.78 28.58
N LEU A 712 18.67 -7.71 28.86
CA LEU A 712 20.00 -7.40 29.44
C LEU A 712 20.87 -6.67 28.42
N GLN A 713 20.82 -7.12 27.16
CA GLN A 713 21.58 -6.52 26.06
C GLN A 713 21.07 -5.11 25.73
N ALA A 714 19.75 -4.92 25.67
CA ALA A 714 19.15 -3.61 25.49
C ALA A 714 19.49 -2.63 26.65
N LYS A 715 19.55 -3.14 27.90
CA LYS A 715 19.99 -2.33 29.04
C LYS A 715 21.49 -2.00 28.99
N MET A 716 22.31 -2.88 28.46
CA MET A 716 23.74 -2.64 28.28
C MET A 716 24.01 -1.64 27.17
N ASP A 717 23.26 -1.69 26.06
CA ASP A 717 23.41 -0.76 24.97
C ASP A 717 22.87 0.63 25.35
N ALA A 718 21.74 0.71 26.03
CA ALA A 718 21.23 1.96 26.60
C ALA A 718 22.21 2.58 27.62
N LYS A 719 22.92 1.77 28.39
CA LYS A 719 23.94 2.25 29.33
C LYS A 719 25.20 2.73 28.61
N LYS A 720 25.60 2.07 27.50
CA LYS A 720 26.74 2.50 26.68
C LYS A 720 26.44 3.83 25.95
N ASP A 721 25.23 4.02 25.51
CA ASP A 721 24.81 5.27 24.88
C ASP A 721 24.68 6.41 25.89
N PHE A 722 24.24 6.09 27.12
CA PHE A 722 24.21 7.05 28.23
C PHE A 722 25.61 7.45 28.71
N ASP A 723 26.55 6.49 28.75
CA ASP A 723 27.94 6.77 29.13
C ASP A 723 28.68 7.56 28.04
N LYS A 724 28.40 7.29 26.74
CA LYS A 724 28.90 8.09 25.60
C LYS A 724 28.34 9.52 25.56
N SER A 725 27.17 9.74 26.12
CA SER A 725 26.58 11.09 26.20
C SER A 725 27.15 11.92 27.37
N LYS A 726 27.84 11.27 28.31
CA LYS A 726 28.55 11.95 29.45
C LYS A 726 29.99 12.32 29.12
N GLU A 727 30.59 11.72 28.07
CA GLU A 727 31.93 12.06 27.62
C GLU A 727 31.99 13.10 26.48
N LYS A 728 30.86 13.55 26.02
CA LYS A 728 30.72 14.75 25.18
C LYS A 728 30.09 15.89 25.98
#